data_1c28f3dd532f840229156989375481f2
#
_entry.id   1c28f3dd532f840229156989375481f2
#
_cell.length_a   1.000
_cell.length_b   1.000
_cell.length_c   1.000
_cell.angle_alpha   90.00
_cell.angle_beta   90.00
_cell.angle_gamma   90.00
#
_symmetry.space_group_name_H-M   'P 1'
#
loop_
_entity.id
_entity.type
_entity.pdbx_description
1 polymer ?
#
loop_
_entity_poly.entity_id
_entity_poly.type
_entity_poly.pdbx_seq_one_letter_code
_entity_poly.pdbx_strand_id
1 'polypeptide(L)'
;MGFRSHVLEPHRPFRLFLFFLLVVFLIDSYPLSGLAALSGDASYLNDLIDRAAVAHLSEKREWHVLLHYRPTLTGGVSSMQDDPGFFLALEGKTDPQAELAATLTGFFSEELIGRSKQPAQCAFVARYYWLNEQLRFDANRLPPQPCKRFTQWFDEFNAEAISMIFPSGFMNNPSSMFGHTFLRVDGKDQTPQTRILAYTINYAAQLPTDAGVEYAVKGIFGAYPGYFSTIPYYLKVQEYRDIDNRDIWEYRLNLTDLQVRRLLMHTWELGNAYFDYFFFGENCAYHILSLVEAAEPSIHLLDRFPVYTIPVDTIRALRESGLVGEVVSRPSRSTLVRRKRASMTAGERAWFDRLIRNPTDLLAEGFRALPPDQQAFVLETASDYLLQHSAVGGEEGDPFRIKNRAILSARSELKVASREVPIEPYVKQPDLGHGTSRIDVGSGWRNNRAFEGIHVRAAYHDLLDPEPGYTPDAQIEVMSIAFRHYHHQSQARVERFSPINIVSLAPMDSLSHVPSWKVNLGMQTVRYNGCALCANGVANVGAGAAAETQLFKREVYFAFAEAEANYSRAYEERHRVGGGGTVGMLADVTDRWKLMLSGSYLRYALGDKSDDFRWFVGSRYTLSQNWALRVEYNHRDHDNDVVFSVQAFF
;
A
#
# COMPACT_ATOMS: atom_id res chain seq x y z
N MET A 1 -17.11 -16.94 53.80
CA MET A 1 -16.96 -18.41 54.02
C MET A 1 -16.19 -18.89 52.81
N GLY A 2 -15.02 -19.35 52.86
CA GLY A 2 -14.01 -19.90 53.77
C GLY A 2 -12.85 -20.24 52.89
N PHE A 3 -11.79 -19.57 53.15
CA PHE A 3 -10.38 -19.94 53.25
C PHE A 3 -10.00 -21.41 53.03
N ARG A 4 -9.00 -21.66 52.19
CA ARG A 4 -7.76 -22.34 52.65
C ARG A 4 -6.61 -22.17 51.64
N SER A 5 -5.60 -21.54 52.14
CA SER A 5 -4.19 -21.45 51.73
C SER A 5 -3.43 -22.76 51.98
N HIS A 6 -2.37 -23.02 51.22
CA HIS A 6 -1.10 -23.64 51.63
C HIS A 6 -0.05 -23.27 50.57
N VAL A 7 0.86 -22.37 50.85
CA VAL A 7 2.12 -22.39 51.59
C VAL A 7 3.26 -23.14 50.87
N LEU A 8 4.16 -22.36 50.35
CA LEU A 8 5.61 -22.37 50.09
C LEU A 8 6.44 -23.52 50.80
N GLU A 9 7.42 -24.10 50.22
CA GLU A 9 8.84 -23.77 50.02
C GLU A 9 9.70 -25.04 49.94
N PRO A 10 11.06 -25.04 49.89
CA PRO A 10 11.96 -24.55 48.85
C PRO A 10 13.18 -25.49 48.52
N HIS A 11 14.11 -24.96 47.68
CA HIS A 11 15.57 -25.21 47.61
C HIS A 11 16.23 -26.47 47.04
N ARG A 12 16.89 -26.23 45.85
CA ARG A 12 18.34 -26.46 45.48
C ARG A 12 18.96 -27.88 45.62
N PRO A 13 20.10 -28.20 44.96
CA PRO A 13 20.92 -27.49 43.96
C PRO A 13 21.50 -28.38 42.81
N PHE A 14 22.10 -27.67 41.83
CA PHE A 14 23.19 -28.08 40.95
C PHE A 14 23.83 -29.47 41.18
N ARG A 15 23.85 -30.31 40.12
CA ARG A 15 24.96 -31.23 39.81
C ARG A 15 25.18 -31.34 38.32
N LEU A 16 26.26 -30.70 37.84
CA LEU A 16 27.03 -31.07 36.68
C LEU A 16 27.59 -32.47 36.90
N PHE A 17 27.30 -33.44 35.99
CA PHE A 17 28.20 -34.57 35.81
C PHE A 17 28.17 -35.04 34.35
N LEU A 18 29.36 -35.00 33.80
CA LEU A 18 29.83 -35.69 32.59
C LEU A 18 29.21 -37.07 32.45
N PHE A 19 28.64 -37.38 31.28
CA PHE A 19 28.65 -38.71 30.70
C PHE A 19 29.06 -38.62 29.23
N PHE A 20 30.33 -38.82 29.02
CA PHE A 20 30.93 -39.20 27.72
C PHE A 20 30.89 -40.72 27.66
N LEU A 21 30.69 -41.22 26.41
CA LEU A 21 30.88 -42.60 25.90
C LEU A 21 29.73 -43.60 26.20
N LEU A 22 28.87 -43.74 25.21
CA LEU A 22 28.66 -44.99 24.45
C LEU A 22 27.50 -44.77 23.45
N VAL A 23 27.81 -44.21 22.27
CA VAL A 23 26.93 -44.37 21.12
C VAL A 23 27.59 -45.41 20.22
N VAL A 24 27.29 -46.65 20.54
CA VAL A 24 27.44 -47.76 19.61
C VAL A 24 26.43 -47.59 18.48
N PHE A 25 26.93 -47.59 17.26
CA PHE A 25 26.23 -47.78 16.02
C PHE A 25 24.90 -48.54 16.15
N LEU A 26 23.79 -47.80 16.07
CA LEU A 26 22.56 -48.29 15.46
C LEU A 26 22.39 -47.46 14.20
N ILE A 27 22.93 -47.98 13.11
CA ILE A 27 22.51 -47.62 11.76
C ILE A 27 21.08 -48.19 11.69
N ASP A 28 20.11 -47.42 12.16
CA ASP A 28 18.75 -47.60 11.73
C ASP A 28 18.70 -47.25 10.26
N SER A 29 18.66 -48.31 9.46
CA SER A 29 18.28 -48.31 8.08
C SER A 29 16.91 -47.64 8.00
N TYR A 30 16.88 -46.31 7.85
CA TYR A 30 15.69 -45.69 7.29
C TYR A 30 15.52 -46.28 5.91
N PRO A 31 14.39 -46.95 5.62
CA PRO A 31 14.13 -47.36 4.27
C PRO A 31 14.16 -46.09 3.42
N LEU A 32 14.97 -46.06 2.37
CA LEU A 32 14.77 -45.21 1.22
C LEU A 32 13.40 -45.54 0.62
N SER A 33 12.35 -45.09 1.28
CA SER A 33 10.98 -45.21 0.80
C SER A 33 10.76 -44.01 -0.10
N GLY A 34 10.75 -44.28 -1.39
CA GLY A 34 10.21 -43.33 -2.35
C GLY A 34 11.07 -43.00 -3.54
N LEU A 35 11.70 -44.01 -4.17
CA LEU A 35 11.83 -43.94 -5.62
C LEU A 35 10.41 -44.14 -6.16
N ALA A 36 9.62 -43.03 -6.24
CA ALA A 36 8.41 -43.04 -7.03
C ALA A 36 8.78 -43.58 -8.43
N ALA A 37 8.02 -44.50 -8.94
CA ALA A 37 8.28 -45.12 -10.24
C ALA A 37 8.36 -43.96 -11.27
N LEU A 38 9.52 -43.77 -11.86
CA LEU A 38 9.71 -42.84 -12.98
C LEU A 38 8.88 -43.38 -14.13
N SER A 39 7.81 -42.70 -14.53
CA SER A 39 6.96 -43.06 -15.65
C SER A 39 7.62 -42.80 -17.02
N GLY A 40 8.85 -42.23 -17.02
CA GLY A 40 9.61 -41.85 -18.18
C GLY A 40 10.94 -42.57 -18.34
N ASP A 41 11.58 -42.36 -19.46
CA ASP A 41 12.87 -42.90 -19.83
C ASP A 41 14.01 -42.20 -19.03
N ALA A 42 14.60 -42.90 -18.06
CA ALA A 42 15.68 -42.39 -17.21
C ALA A 42 16.91 -41.91 -18.03
N SER A 43 17.20 -42.52 -19.18
CA SER A 43 18.28 -42.06 -20.06
C SER A 43 17.97 -40.71 -20.69
N TYR A 44 16.68 -40.42 -20.97
CA TYR A 44 16.26 -39.16 -21.51
C TYR A 44 16.23 -38.04 -20.45
N LEU A 45 15.88 -38.35 -19.22
CA LEU A 45 16.00 -37.42 -18.11
C LEU A 45 17.45 -36.93 -17.96
N ASN A 46 18.42 -37.84 -17.96
CA ASN A 46 19.83 -37.47 -17.88
C ASN A 46 20.27 -36.61 -19.08
N ASP A 47 19.86 -36.96 -20.32
CA ASP A 47 20.11 -36.13 -21.51
C ASP A 47 19.51 -34.71 -21.35
N LEU A 48 18.33 -34.57 -20.83
CA LEU A 48 17.71 -33.25 -20.58
C LEU A 48 18.47 -32.44 -19.52
N ILE A 49 18.92 -33.07 -18.43
CA ILE A 49 19.70 -32.41 -17.38
C ILE A 49 21.07 -31.97 -17.96
N ASP A 50 21.75 -32.81 -18.72
CA ASP A 50 23.03 -32.48 -19.35
C ASP A 50 22.89 -31.34 -20.35
N ARG A 51 21.83 -31.36 -21.19
CA ARG A 51 21.56 -30.29 -22.14
C ARG A 51 21.19 -28.97 -21.44
N ALA A 52 20.46 -29.03 -20.34
CA ALA A 52 20.16 -27.84 -19.52
C ALA A 52 21.41 -27.23 -18.91
N ALA A 53 22.34 -28.08 -18.42
CA ALA A 53 23.63 -27.63 -17.89
C ALA A 53 24.52 -27.02 -18.96
N VAL A 54 24.67 -27.67 -20.14
CA VAL A 54 25.43 -27.14 -21.28
C VAL A 54 24.86 -25.82 -21.79
N ALA A 55 23.53 -25.64 -21.76
CA ALA A 55 22.88 -24.43 -22.17
C ALA A 55 22.82 -23.36 -21.05
N HIS A 56 23.41 -23.60 -19.89
CA HIS A 56 23.43 -22.73 -18.71
C HIS A 56 22.02 -22.23 -18.32
N LEU A 57 21.00 -23.10 -18.40
CA LEU A 57 19.61 -22.68 -18.19
C LEU A 57 19.33 -22.20 -16.76
N SER A 58 20.04 -22.74 -15.76
CA SER A 58 19.95 -22.33 -14.37
C SER A 58 20.46 -20.90 -14.10
N GLU A 59 21.29 -20.35 -14.99
CA GLU A 59 21.85 -19.00 -14.90
C GLU A 59 20.99 -17.98 -15.66
N LYS A 60 20.02 -18.44 -16.48
CA LYS A 60 19.17 -17.56 -17.27
C LYS A 60 18.23 -16.76 -16.39
N ARG A 61 18.02 -15.49 -16.78
CA ARG A 61 17.16 -14.58 -16.06
C ARG A 61 15.72 -15.11 -15.95
N GLU A 62 15.20 -15.71 -17.01
CA GLU A 62 13.85 -16.28 -17.03
C GLU A 62 13.66 -17.33 -15.92
N TRP A 63 14.67 -18.19 -15.71
CA TRP A 63 14.65 -19.17 -14.62
C TRP A 63 14.71 -18.48 -13.27
N HIS A 64 15.57 -17.47 -13.11
CA HIS A 64 15.68 -16.70 -11.88
C HIS A 64 14.38 -15.95 -11.55
N VAL A 65 13.71 -15.38 -12.54
CA VAL A 65 12.43 -14.67 -12.34
C VAL A 65 11.32 -15.63 -11.95
N LEU A 66 11.20 -16.81 -12.59
CA LEU A 66 10.21 -17.83 -12.25
C LEU A 66 10.38 -18.38 -10.83
N LEU A 67 11.61 -18.43 -10.35
CA LEU A 67 11.94 -18.91 -8.99
C LEU A 67 12.14 -17.78 -7.98
N HIS A 68 11.98 -16.52 -8.39
CA HIS A 68 12.16 -15.32 -7.55
C HIS A 68 13.57 -15.21 -6.94
N TYR A 69 14.61 -15.69 -7.61
CA TYR A 69 15.99 -15.57 -7.13
C TYR A 69 16.49 -14.12 -7.18
N ARG A 70 17.16 -13.71 -6.11
CA ARG A 70 17.83 -12.41 -5.99
C ARG A 70 19.30 -12.60 -5.57
N PRO A 71 20.22 -11.73 -6.02
CA PRO A 71 21.58 -11.71 -5.54
C PRO A 71 21.63 -11.47 -4.03
N THR A 72 22.51 -12.18 -3.31
CA THR A 72 22.73 -11.94 -1.87
C THR A 72 23.96 -11.07 -1.66
N LEU A 73 24.01 -10.35 -0.52
CA LEU A 73 25.15 -9.49 -0.15
C LEU A 73 26.46 -10.28 0.02
N THR A 74 26.36 -11.56 0.34
CA THR A 74 27.51 -12.45 0.54
C THR A 74 27.96 -13.16 -0.73
N GLY A 75 27.34 -12.86 -1.86
CA GLY A 75 27.52 -13.58 -3.13
C GLY A 75 26.57 -14.76 -3.29
N GLY A 76 26.33 -15.18 -4.53
CA GLY A 76 25.32 -16.18 -4.87
C GLY A 76 23.92 -15.59 -4.95
N VAL A 77 22.90 -16.46 -4.92
CA VAL A 77 21.50 -16.10 -5.03
C VAL A 77 20.67 -16.77 -3.93
N SER A 78 19.53 -16.18 -3.61
CA SER A 78 18.49 -16.78 -2.76
C SER A 78 17.12 -16.41 -3.30
N SER A 79 16.22 -17.36 -3.30
CA SER A 79 14.82 -17.07 -3.65
C SER A 79 14.12 -16.32 -2.52
N MET A 80 13.27 -15.37 -2.91
CA MET A 80 12.36 -14.66 -2.00
C MET A 80 11.17 -15.53 -1.60
N GLN A 81 10.96 -16.66 -2.30
CA GLN A 81 9.87 -17.58 -2.00
C GLN A 81 10.16 -18.32 -0.68
N ASP A 82 9.20 -18.25 0.27
CA ASP A 82 9.38 -18.78 1.62
C ASP A 82 8.69 -20.13 1.85
N ASP A 83 7.77 -20.55 0.97
CA ASP A 83 7.14 -21.86 1.06
C ASP A 83 8.12 -22.97 0.60
N PRO A 84 8.56 -23.88 1.50
CA PRO A 84 9.42 -24.99 1.11
C PRO A 84 8.80 -25.89 0.03
N GLY A 85 7.48 -25.99 -0.03
CA GLY A 85 6.74 -26.78 -1.03
C GLY A 85 6.79 -26.22 -2.46
N PHE A 86 7.36 -25.03 -2.63
CA PHE A 86 7.60 -24.42 -3.94
C PHE A 86 8.83 -24.98 -4.63
N PHE A 87 9.77 -25.53 -3.88
CA PHE A 87 11.01 -26.12 -4.40
C PHE A 87 10.91 -27.64 -4.43
N LEU A 88 11.54 -28.24 -5.44
CA LEU A 88 11.67 -29.68 -5.57
C LEU A 88 13.03 -30.20 -5.09
N ALA A 89 14.06 -29.33 -5.08
CA ALA A 89 15.34 -29.63 -4.44
C ALA A 89 15.36 -29.14 -2.98
N LEU A 90 16.08 -29.84 -2.11
CA LEU A 90 16.27 -29.41 -0.71
C LEU A 90 16.96 -28.05 -0.62
N GLU A 91 17.96 -27.81 -1.45
CA GLU A 91 18.71 -26.56 -1.56
C GLU A 91 18.10 -25.59 -2.59
N GLY A 92 16.93 -25.90 -3.14
CA GLY A 92 16.30 -25.16 -4.23
C GLY A 92 16.11 -23.67 -3.96
N LYS A 93 16.01 -23.26 -2.70
CA LYS A 93 15.95 -21.84 -2.33
C LYS A 93 17.25 -21.07 -2.66
N THR A 94 18.41 -21.74 -2.70
CA THR A 94 19.74 -21.11 -2.86
C THR A 94 20.56 -21.67 -4.01
N ASP A 95 20.14 -22.80 -4.60
CA ASP A 95 20.81 -23.46 -5.70
C ASP A 95 19.88 -23.59 -6.92
N PRO A 96 19.95 -22.65 -7.88
CA PRO A 96 19.14 -22.67 -9.09
C PRO A 96 19.37 -23.91 -9.98
N GLN A 97 20.58 -24.47 -9.94
CA GLN A 97 20.92 -25.64 -10.75
C GLN A 97 20.33 -26.92 -10.15
N ALA A 98 20.44 -27.08 -8.83
CA ALA A 98 19.83 -28.21 -8.12
C ALA A 98 18.30 -28.19 -8.31
N GLU A 99 17.67 -27.01 -8.21
CA GLU A 99 16.22 -26.86 -8.41
C GLU A 99 15.81 -27.17 -9.86
N LEU A 100 16.62 -26.77 -10.85
CA LEU A 100 16.33 -27.09 -12.25
C LEU A 100 16.38 -28.59 -12.51
N ALA A 101 17.41 -29.28 -12.02
CA ALA A 101 17.54 -30.72 -12.15
C ALA A 101 16.42 -31.48 -11.42
N ALA A 102 16.05 -31.03 -10.22
CA ALA A 102 14.92 -31.58 -9.47
C ALA A 102 13.58 -31.32 -10.17
N THR A 103 13.40 -30.15 -10.78
CA THR A 103 12.19 -29.81 -11.56
C THR A 103 12.06 -30.73 -12.78
N LEU A 104 13.14 -30.94 -13.54
CA LEU A 104 13.14 -31.91 -14.65
C LEU A 104 12.82 -33.33 -14.15
N THR A 105 13.43 -33.77 -13.05
CA THR A 105 13.15 -35.09 -12.44
C THR A 105 11.68 -35.20 -12.03
N GLY A 106 11.12 -34.17 -11.41
CA GLY A 106 9.71 -34.11 -11.02
C GLY A 106 8.74 -34.26 -12.20
N PHE A 107 9.11 -33.79 -13.40
CA PHE A 107 8.28 -33.95 -14.60
C PHE A 107 8.14 -35.41 -15.07
N PHE A 108 9.06 -36.26 -14.70
CA PHE A 108 9.00 -37.72 -14.96
C PHE A 108 8.31 -38.49 -13.82
N SER A 109 7.91 -37.81 -12.76
CA SER A 109 7.27 -38.43 -11.59
C SER A 109 5.74 -38.26 -11.63
N GLU A 110 5.02 -39.30 -11.16
CA GLU A 110 3.57 -39.24 -10.92
C GLU A 110 3.25 -38.75 -9.50
N GLU A 111 4.25 -38.43 -8.71
CA GLU A 111 4.06 -37.93 -7.35
C GLU A 111 3.24 -36.64 -7.34
N LEU A 112 2.27 -36.58 -6.42
CA LEU A 112 1.41 -35.42 -6.25
C LEU A 112 2.05 -34.43 -5.28
N ILE A 113 2.46 -33.27 -5.78
CA ILE A 113 3.21 -32.25 -5.05
C ILE A 113 2.36 -31.03 -4.69
N GLY A 114 2.88 -30.23 -3.78
CA GLY A 114 2.30 -28.95 -3.36
C GLY A 114 0.95 -29.09 -2.65
N ARG A 115 0.35 -27.95 -2.34
CA ARG A 115 -0.97 -27.87 -1.70
C ARG A 115 -2.08 -28.39 -2.60
N SER A 116 -1.97 -28.19 -3.89
CA SER A 116 -2.97 -28.59 -4.88
C SER A 116 -2.97 -30.08 -5.17
N LYS A 117 -1.97 -30.83 -4.69
CA LYS A 117 -1.82 -32.27 -4.92
C LYS A 117 -1.97 -32.61 -6.40
N GLN A 118 -1.03 -32.15 -7.21
CA GLN A 118 -0.97 -32.38 -8.66
C GLN A 118 0.41 -32.88 -9.06
N PRO A 119 0.56 -33.58 -10.22
CA PRO A 119 1.86 -33.89 -10.79
C PRO A 119 2.66 -32.60 -11.06
N ALA A 120 3.99 -32.67 -11.01
CA ALA A 120 4.87 -31.51 -11.16
C ALA A 120 4.62 -30.71 -12.45
N GLN A 121 4.34 -31.38 -13.59
CA GLN A 121 3.99 -30.70 -14.85
C GLN A 121 2.74 -29.81 -14.71
N CYS A 122 1.81 -30.18 -13.85
CA CYS A 122 0.54 -29.47 -13.64
C CYS A 122 0.60 -28.47 -12.48
N ALA A 123 1.46 -28.70 -11.49
CA ALA A 123 1.71 -27.75 -10.42
C ALA A 123 2.58 -26.58 -10.90
N PHE A 124 3.59 -26.86 -11.73
CA PHE A 124 4.59 -25.92 -12.22
C PHE A 124 4.51 -25.73 -13.75
N VAL A 125 3.37 -25.26 -14.21
CA VAL A 125 3.09 -25.14 -15.66
C VAL A 125 3.94 -24.09 -16.36
N ALA A 126 4.35 -22.99 -15.68
CA ALA A 126 5.24 -21.98 -16.26
C ALA A 126 6.66 -22.51 -16.42
N ARG A 127 7.18 -23.23 -15.43
CA ARG A 127 8.47 -23.93 -15.51
C ARG A 127 8.46 -24.97 -16.60
N TYR A 128 7.40 -25.81 -16.68
CA TYR A 128 7.24 -26.82 -17.73
C TYR A 128 7.21 -26.19 -19.12
N TYR A 129 6.44 -25.12 -19.30
CA TYR A 129 6.33 -24.40 -20.56
C TYR A 129 7.68 -23.83 -20.99
N TRP A 130 8.36 -23.10 -20.10
CA TRP A 130 9.65 -22.48 -20.39
C TRP A 130 10.75 -23.53 -20.68
N LEU A 131 10.86 -24.59 -19.87
CA LEU A 131 11.82 -25.67 -20.09
C LEU A 131 11.56 -26.42 -21.40
N ASN A 132 10.30 -26.62 -21.76
CA ASN A 132 9.93 -27.21 -23.05
C ASN A 132 10.31 -26.30 -24.24
N GLU A 133 10.17 -24.98 -24.12
CA GLU A 133 10.66 -24.03 -25.14
C GLU A 133 12.18 -24.14 -25.32
N GLN A 134 12.94 -24.29 -24.24
CA GLN A 134 14.42 -24.36 -24.27
C GLN A 134 14.93 -25.73 -24.73
N LEU A 135 14.36 -26.82 -24.24
CA LEU A 135 14.87 -28.19 -24.40
C LEU A 135 14.12 -28.99 -25.47
N ARG A 136 12.95 -28.54 -25.91
CA ARG A 136 12.06 -29.22 -26.89
C ARG A 136 11.80 -30.68 -26.50
N PHE A 137 10.94 -30.88 -25.52
CA PHE A 137 10.62 -32.21 -24.99
C PHE A 137 10.05 -33.13 -26.07
N ASP A 138 10.54 -34.39 -26.09
CA ASP A 138 9.95 -35.45 -26.89
C ASP A 138 8.73 -36.02 -26.16
N ALA A 139 7.54 -35.80 -26.72
CA ALA A 139 6.28 -36.22 -26.14
C ALA A 139 6.13 -37.77 -26.02
N ASN A 140 6.92 -38.55 -26.79
CA ASN A 140 6.92 -40.00 -26.65
C ASN A 140 7.75 -40.47 -25.44
N ARG A 141 8.74 -39.69 -25.03
CA ARG A 141 9.67 -40.03 -23.92
C ARG A 141 9.30 -39.29 -22.61
N LEU A 142 8.67 -38.12 -22.71
CA LEU A 142 8.05 -37.36 -21.61
C LEU A 142 6.61 -36.99 -22.02
N PRO A 143 5.64 -37.87 -21.83
CA PRO A 143 4.24 -37.60 -22.18
C PRO A 143 3.69 -36.41 -21.39
N PRO A 144 3.03 -35.42 -22.06
CA PRO A 144 2.44 -34.28 -21.37
C PRO A 144 1.24 -34.75 -20.52
N GLN A 145 1.18 -34.28 -19.30
CA GLN A 145 0.04 -34.50 -18.40
C GLN A 145 -1.16 -33.63 -18.83
N PRO A 146 -2.40 -34.11 -18.71
CA PRO A 146 -3.58 -33.39 -19.21
C PRO A 146 -3.94 -32.14 -18.41
N CYS A 147 -3.39 -31.93 -17.22
CA CYS A 147 -3.52 -30.75 -16.34
C CYS A 147 -4.94 -30.13 -16.29
N LYS A 148 -5.98 -30.95 -16.19
CA LYS A 148 -7.39 -30.53 -16.32
C LYS A 148 -7.78 -29.36 -15.43
N ARG A 149 -7.28 -29.32 -14.17
CA ARG A 149 -7.59 -28.22 -13.23
C ARG A 149 -6.99 -26.91 -13.68
N PHE A 150 -5.74 -26.92 -14.18
CA PHE A 150 -5.10 -25.74 -14.74
C PHE A 150 -5.84 -25.28 -16.00
N THR A 151 -6.13 -26.21 -16.93
CA THR A 151 -6.81 -25.86 -18.18
C THR A 151 -8.17 -25.23 -17.91
N GLN A 152 -8.98 -25.84 -17.01
CA GLN A 152 -10.27 -25.27 -16.63
C GLN A 152 -10.12 -23.88 -16.04
N TRP A 153 -9.24 -23.70 -15.06
CA TRP A 153 -8.98 -22.41 -14.43
C TRP A 153 -8.49 -21.36 -15.44
N PHE A 154 -7.60 -21.74 -16.35
CA PHE A 154 -7.06 -20.86 -17.37
C PHE A 154 -8.13 -20.42 -18.39
N ASP A 155 -8.97 -21.35 -18.84
CA ASP A 155 -10.03 -21.12 -19.82
C ASP A 155 -11.17 -20.26 -19.23
N GLU A 156 -11.44 -20.36 -17.93
CA GLU A 156 -12.43 -19.52 -17.23
C GLU A 156 -12.13 -18.01 -17.33
N PHE A 157 -10.86 -17.61 -17.46
CA PHE A 157 -10.52 -16.20 -17.66
C PHE A 157 -10.84 -15.69 -19.06
N ASN A 158 -10.77 -16.56 -20.08
CA ASN A 158 -10.88 -16.14 -21.49
C ASN A 158 -10.07 -14.87 -21.78
N ALA A 159 -8.83 -14.81 -21.26
CA ALA A 159 -8.05 -13.60 -21.13
C ALA A 159 -7.68 -12.95 -22.48
N GLU A 160 -7.88 -11.64 -22.58
CA GLU A 160 -7.41 -10.79 -23.68
C GLU A 160 -6.29 -9.86 -23.22
N ALA A 161 -6.46 -9.24 -22.05
CA ALA A 161 -5.54 -8.23 -21.54
C ALA A 161 -5.44 -8.26 -20.02
N ILE A 162 -4.41 -7.62 -19.51
CA ILE A 162 -4.20 -7.39 -18.07
C ILE A 162 -4.26 -5.89 -17.80
N SER A 163 -4.98 -5.51 -16.76
CA SER A 163 -5.00 -4.14 -16.24
C SER A 163 -4.46 -4.10 -14.82
N MET A 164 -3.50 -3.21 -14.56
CA MET A 164 -3.08 -2.89 -13.19
C MET A 164 -4.15 -2.00 -12.56
N ILE A 165 -4.64 -2.38 -11.40
CA ILE A 165 -5.66 -1.66 -10.65
C ILE A 165 -5.03 -1.03 -9.41
N PHE A 166 -5.29 0.26 -9.21
CA PHE A 166 -4.78 1.05 -8.10
C PHE A 166 -5.90 1.79 -7.37
N PRO A 167 -6.42 1.26 -6.27
CA PRO A 167 -7.20 2.04 -5.32
C PRO A 167 -6.30 3.06 -4.61
N SER A 168 -6.70 4.34 -4.64
CA SER A 168 -5.95 5.44 -4.01
C SER A 168 -5.74 5.22 -2.50
N GLY A 169 -4.78 5.93 -1.91
CA GLY A 169 -4.46 5.81 -0.49
C GLY A 169 -5.67 6.07 0.43
N PHE A 170 -5.72 5.36 1.55
CA PHE A 170 -6.77 5.48 2.57
C PHE A 170 -6.15 5.80 3.94
N MET A 171 -6.32 7.04 4.40
CA MET A 171 -5.64 7.56 5.59
C MET A 171 -6.00 6.84 6.90
N ASN A 172 -7.18 6.22 6.97
CA ASN A 172 -7.67 5.60 8.20
C ASN A 172 -7.22 4.14 8.39
N ASN A 173 -6.40 3.60 7.49
CA ASN A 173 -5.87 2.24 7.59
C ASN A 173 -4.36 2.23 7.26
N PRO A 174 -3.48 1.92 8.23
CA PRO A 174 -2.02 1.93 8.02
C PRO A 174 -1.54 1.08 6.85
N SER A 175 -2.14 -0.10 6.62
CA SER A 175 -1.77 -0.98 5.51
C SER A 175 -2.22 -0.48 4.13
N SER A 176 -3.10 0.51 4.08
CA SER A 176 -3.68 1.07 2.84
C SER A 176 -3.35 2.54 2.62
N MET A 177 -2.55 3.16 3.50
CA MET A 177 -2.21 4.59 3.40
C MET A 177 -1.51 4.95 2.09
N PHE A 178 -0.67 4.05 1.59
CA PHE A 178 0.10 4.25 0.35
C PHE A 178 -0.66 3.81 -0.92
N GLY A 179 -1.90 3.37 -0.78
CA GLY A 179 -2.65 2.71 -1.86
C GLY A 179 -2.48 1.19 -1.83
N HIS A 180 -3.02 0.55 -2.83
CA HIS A 180 -2.90 -0.89 -3.05
C HIS A 180 -2.78 -1.17 -4.54
N THR A 181 -2.24 -2.34 -4.93
CA THR A 181 -2.21 -2.76 -6.32
C THR A 181 -2.63 -4.21 -6.46
N PHE A 182 -3.34 -4.50 -7.54
CA PHE A 182 -3.68 -5.85 -7.97
C PHE A 182 -3.93 -5.85 -9.48
N LEU A 183 -3.99 -7.02 -10.09
CA LEU A 183 -4.28 -7.14 -11.53
C LEU A 183 -5.75 -7.49 -11.76
N ARG A 184 -6.32 -6.96 -12.83
CA ARG A 184 -7.59 -7.43 -13.41
C ARG A 184 -7.27 -8.13 -14.73
N VAL A 185 -7.88 -9.28 -14.92
CA VAL A 185 -7.78 -10.05 -16.17
C VAL A 185 -9.01 -9.74 -17.01
N ASP A 186 -8.83 -8.96 -18.06
CA ASP A 186 -9.90 -8.58 -18.98
C ASP A 186 -10.14 -9.70 -19.98
N GLY A 187 -11.39 -10.16 -20.08
CA GLY A 187 -11.78 -11.24 -20.98
C GLY A 187 -12.12 -10.73 -22.39
N LYS A 188 -11.97 -11.60 -23.40
CA LYS A 188 -12.22 -11.27 -24.83
C LYS A 188 -13.63 -10.77 -25.13
N ASP A 189 -14.63 -11.27 -24.38
CA ASP A 189 -16.03 -10.94 -24.60
C ASP A 189 -16.53 -9.79 -23.72
N GLN A 190 -15.62 -9.07 -23.05
CA GLN A 190 -15.98 -8.02 -22.12
C GLN A 190 -15.97 -6.62 -22.77
N THR A 191 -17.05 -5.89 -22.55
CA THR A 191 -17.16 -4.46 -22.87
C THR A 191 -16.69 -3.61 -21.68
N PRO A 192 -16.44 -2.30 -21.84
CA PRO A 192 -16.14 -1.41 -20.72
C PRO A 192 -17.13 -1.51 -19.54
N GLN A 193 -18.42 -1.78 -19.83
CA GLN A 193 -19.48 -1.94 -18.82
C GLN A 193 -19.41 -3.29 -18.13
N THR A 194 -19.09 -4.37 -18.86
CA THR A 194 -19.06 -5.74 -18.32
C THR A 194 -17.71 -6.13 -17.71
N ARG A 195 -16.66 -5.32 -17.85
CA ARG A 195 -15.35 -5.52 -17.19
C ARG A 195 -15.46 -5.65 -15.66
N ILE A 196 -16.55 -5.16 -15.07
CA ILE A 196 -16.85 -5.36 -13.64
C ILE A 196 -17.00 -6.84 -13.27
N LEU A 197 -17.31 -7.73 -14.23
CA LEU A 197 -17.46 -9.16 -14.05
C LEU A 197 -16.13 -9.93 -14.24
N ALA A 198 -15.04 -9.25 -14.57
CA ALA A 198 -13.71 -9.83 -14.70
C ALA A 198 -13.22 -10.42 -13.37
N TYR A 199 -12.19 -11.25 -13.44
CA TYR A 199 -11.46 -11.71 -12.26
C TYR A 199 -10.25 -10.85 -11.98
N THR A 200 -9.82 -10.85 -10.73
CA THR A 200 -8.59 -10.18 -10.30
C THR A 200 -7.58 -11.19 -9.77
N ILE A 201 -6.31 -10.85 -9.90
CA ILE A 201 -5.20 -11.51 -9.24
C ILE A 201 -4.72 -10.57 -8.15
N ASN A 202 -4.91 -10.98 -6.90
CA ASN A 202 -4.51 -10.24 -5.72
C ASN A 202 -3.36 -10.95 -5.01
N TYR A 203 -2.50 -10.15 -4.35
CA TYR A 203 -1.58 -10.64 -3.34
C TYR A 203 -1.83 -9.88 -2.04
N ALA A 204 -2.05 -10.61 -0.95
CA ALA A 204 -2.35 -10.02 0.35
C ALA A 204 -1.84 -10.88 1.50
N ALA A 205 -1.48 -10.22 2.61
CA ALA A 205 -1.17 -10.90 3.87
C ALA A 205 -2.40 -11.60 4.44
N GLN A 206 -2.22 -12.82 4.94
CA GLN A 206 -3.23 -13.48 5.76
C GLN A 206 -3.12 -12.97 7.19
N LEU A 207 -4.05 -12.12 7.58
CA LEU A 207 -4.03 -11.44 8.87
C LEU A 207 -4.85 -12.21 9.91
N PRO A 208 -4.38 -12.28 11.17
CA PRO A 208 -5.23 -12.68 12.28
C PRO A 208 -6.31 -11.60 12.53
N THR A 209 -7.35 -11.97 13.25
CA THR A 209 -8.48 -11.09 13.58
C THR A 209 -8.11 -9.93 14.52
N ASP A 210 -6.95 -9.98 15.16
CA ASP A 210 -6.52 -9.00 16.15
C ASP A 210 -5.75 -7.84 15.50
N ALA A 211 -6.36 -6.66 15.50
CA ALA A 211 -5.75 -5.42 15.05
C ALA A 211 -5.13 -4.67 16.25
N GLY A 212 -3.94 -4.09 16.06
CA GLY A 212 -3.27 -3.30 17.11
C GLY A 212 -1.84 -2.92 16.72
N VAL A 213 -1.07 -2.39 17.69
CA VAL A 213 0.35 -2.06 17.49
C VAL A 213 1.15 -3.29 17.06
N GLU A 214 0.82 -4.46 17.61
CA GLU A 214 1.45 -5.74 17.26
C GLU A 214 1.29 -6.07 15.77
N TYR A 215 0.13 -5.78 15.19
CA TYR A 215 -0.11 -5.92 13.75
C TYR A 215 0.88 -5.09 12.91
N ALA A 216 1.07 -3.82 13.27
CA ALA A 216 1.99 -2.95 12.55
C ALA A 216 3.45 -3.43 12.67
N VAL A 217 3.88 -3.85 13.87
CA VAL A 217 5.24 -4.37 14.10
C VAL A 217 5.47 -5.66 13.32
N LYS A 218 4.57 -6.63 13.41
CA LYS A 218 4.67 -7.90 12.68
C LYS A 218 4.69 -7.69 11.15
N GLY A 219 3.88 -6.75 10.65
CA GLY A 219 3.87 -6.42 9.23
C GLY A 219 5.14 -5.74 8.73
N ILE A 220 5.82 -4.96 9.58
CA ILE A 220 7.12 -4.37 9.23
C ILE A 220 8.21 -5.44 9.12
N PHE A 221 8.16 -6.47 9.96
CA PHE A 221 9.20 -7.51 10.06
C PHE A 221 8.88 -8.82 9.31
N GLY A 222 7.86 -8.85 8.46
CA GLY A 222 7.58 -10.01 7.60
C GLY A 222 6.98 -11.22 8.32
N ALA A 223 6.25 -11.00 9.42
CA ALA A 223 5.72 -12.11 10.22
C ALA A 223 4.36 -12.65 9.74
N TYR A 224 3.86 -12.20 8.59
CA TYR A 224 2.61 -12.69 8.00
C TYR A 224 2.85 -13.37 6.66
N PRO A 225 2.30 -14.57 6.42
CA PRO A 225 2.34 -15.15 5.10
C PRO A 225 1.41 -14.40 4.15
N GLY A 226 1.91 -14.08 2.97
CA GLY A 226 1.16 -13.49 1.87
C GLY A 226 0.85 -14.52 0.80
N TYR A 227 -0.36 -14.46 0.25
CA TYR A 227 -0.84 -15.41 -0.77
C TYR A 227 -1.40 -14.69 -1.99
N PHE A 228 -1.19 -15.30 -3.15
CA PHE A 228 -1.93 -14.95 -4.34
C PHE A 228 -3.33 -15.56 -4.30
N SER A 229 -4.32 -14.79 -4.75
CA SER A 229 -5.71 -15.22 -4.83
C SER A 229 -6.41 -14.62 -6.04
N THR A 230 -7.38 -15.35 -6.57
CA THR A 230 -8.27 -14.89 -7.64
C THR A 230 -9.66 -14.59 -7.07
N ILE A 231 -10.13 -13.37 -7.29
CA ILE A 231 -11.38 -12.86 -6.72
C ILE A 231 -12.12 -12.08 -7.82
N PRO A 232 -13.46 -12.18 -7.93
CA PRO A 232 -14.23 -11.36 -8.86
C PRO A 232 -14.02 -9.86 -8.64
N TYR A 233 -13.82 -9.10 -9.72
CA TYR A 233 -13.50 -7.67 -9.64
C TYR A 233 -14.61 -6.83 -8.98
N TYR A 234 -15.88 -7.18 -9.18
CA TYR A 234 -16.99 -6.45 -8.54
C TYR A 234 -16.90 -6.45 -7.01
N LEU A 235 -16.36 -7.53 -6.39
CA LEU A 235 -16.14 -7.57 -4.93
C LEU A 235 -15.07 -6.57 -4.51
N LYS A 236 -14.00 -6.43 -5.30
CA LYS A 236 -12.97 -5.44 -5.05
C LYS A 236 -13.44 -4.01 -5.30
N VAL A 237 -14.28 -3.80 -6.28
CA VAL A 237 -14.92 -2.48 -6.48
C VAL A 237 -15.83 -2.14 -5.29
N GLN A 238 -16.62 -3.10 -4.80
CA GLN A 238 -17.45 -2.90 -3.62
C GLN A 238 -16.60 -2.57 -2.39
N GLU A 239 -15.51 -3.31 -2.15
CA GLU A 239 -14.57 -3.07 -1.04
C GLU A 239 -13.98 -1.66 -1.10
N TYR A 240 -13.31 -1.33 -2.20
CA TYR A 240 -12.54 -0.08 -2.26
C TYR A 240 -13.40 1.15 -2.57
N ARG A 241 -14.29 1.06 -3.56
CA ARG A 241 -15.09 2.19 -4.01
C ARG A 241 -16.26 2.52 -3.10
N ASP A 242 -16.97 1.49 -2.65
CA ASP A 242 -18.26 1.65 -1.97
C ASP A 242 -18.11 1.65 -0.44
N ILE A 243 -17.17 0.88 0.13
CA ILE A 243 -16.90 0.78 1.57
C ILE A 243 -15.82 1.76 2.00
N ASP A 244 -14.62 1.64 1.42
CA ASP A 244 -13.46 2.46 1.79
C ASP A 244 -13.53 3.89 1.21
N ASN A 245 -14.45 4.15 0.27
CA ASN A 245 -14.59 5.43 -0.44
C ASN A 245 -13.28 5.89 -1.13
N ARG A 246 -12.62 4.98 -1.83
CA ARG A 246 -11.37 5.20 -2.56
C ARG A 246 -11.64 5.29 -4.06
N ASP A 247 -11.09 6.29 -4.73
CA ASP A 247 -11.05 6.31 -6.19
C ASP A 247 -10.16 5.17 -6.69
N ILE A 248 -10.59 4.49 -7.75
CA ILE A 248 -9.86 3.39 -8.37
C ILE A 248 -9.32 3.87 -9.72
N TRP A 249 -8.03 3.65 -9.96
CA TRP A 249 -7.38 3.87 -11.23
C TRP A 249 -7.10 2.53 -11.90
N GLU A 250 -7.43 2.43 -13.18
CA GLU A 250 -7.30 1.23 -14.01
C GLU A 250 -6.32 1.53 -15.13
N TYR A 251 -5.18 0.84 -15.17
CA TYR A 251 -4.10 1.00 -16.13
C TYR A 251 -4.03 -0.24 -17.01
N ARG A 252 -4.52 -0.18 -18.25
CA ARG A 252 -4.38 -1.30 -19.20
C ARG A 252 -2.90 -1.47 -19.54
N LEU A 253 -2.39 -2.70 -19.42
CA LEU A 253 -1.00 -3.02 -19.74
C LEU A 253 -0.88 -3.45 -21.20
N ASN A 254 0.15 -2.93 -21.88
CA ASN A 254 0.49 -3.27 -23.26
C ASN A 254 1.26 -4.59 -23.30
N LEU A 255 0.60 -5.69 -22.94
CA LEU A 255 1.14 -7.05 -22.98
C LEU A 255 0.62 -7.79 -24.20
N THR A 256 1.47 -8.59 -24.83
CA THR A 256 1.09 -9.52 -25.90
C THR A 256 0.33 -10.72 -25.33
N ASP A 257 -0.40 -11.46 -26.18
CA ASP A 257 -1.10 -12.69 -25.77
C ASP A 257 -0.18 -13.71 -25.12
N LEU A 258 1.08 -13.83 -25.61
CA LEU A 258 2.07 -14.70 -25.01
C LEU A 258 2.48 -14.27 -23.61
N GLN A 259 2.67 -12.96 -23.39
CA GLN A 259 3.01 -12.39 -22.09
C GLN A 259 1.85 -12.55 -21.10
N VAL A 260 0.60 -12.33 -21.55
CA VAL A 260 -0.60 -12.60 -20.73
C VAL A 260 -0.67 -14.08 -20.33
N ARG A 261 -0.40 -14.99 -21.27
CA ARG A 261 -0.36 -16.44 -21.00
C ARG A 261 0.72 -16.78 -19.96
N ARG A 262 1.95 -16.27 -20.11
CA ARG A 262 3.06 -16.50 -19.17
C ARG A 262 2.72 -16.00 -17.77
N LEU A 263 2.13 -14.81 -17.65
CA LEU A 263 1.67 -14.24 -16.39
C LEU A 263 0.66 -15.16 -15.69
N LEU A 264 -0.34 -15.65 -16.42
CA LEU A 264 -1.35 -16.55 -15.84
C LEU A 264 -0.78 -17.91 -15.45
N MET A 265 0.10 -18.50 -16.26
CA MET A 265 0.79 -19.75 -15.90
C MET A 265 1.60 -19.60 -14.61
N HIS A 266 2.32 -18.48 -14.46
CA HIS A 266 3.10 -18.22 -13.25
C HIS A 266 2.20 -17.91 -12.05
N THR A 267 1.10 -17.18 -12.24
CA THR A 267 0.08 -16.97 -11.20
C THR A 267 -0.47 -18.30 -10.65
N TRP A 268 -0.69 -19.29 -11.53
CA TRP A 268 -1.12 -20.62 -11.12
C TRP A 268 -0.11 -21.31 -10.19
N GLU A 269 1.18 -21.26 -10.52
CA GLU A 269 2.25 -21.82 -9.68
C GLU A 269 2.27 -21.17 -8.30
N LEU A 270 2.22 -19.84 -8.26
CA LEU A 270 2.28 -19.05 -7.02
C LEU A 270 1.02 -19.18 -6.15
N GLY A 271 -0.12 -19.55 -6.72
CA GLY A 271 -1.35 -19.79 -5.97
C GLY A 271 -1.25 -20.94 -4.95
N ASN A 272 -0.21 -21.76 -5.05
CA ASN A 272 0.06 -22.88 -4.13
C ASN A 272 1.12 -22.58 -3.06
N ALA A 273 1.72 -21.40 -3.08
CA ALA A 273 2.86 -21.04 -2.24
C ALA A 273 2.64 -19.70 -1.53
N TYR A 274 3.46 -19.39 -0.54
CA TYR A 274 3.41 -18.13 0.19
C TYR A 274 4.79 -17.46 0.24
N PHE A 275 4.78 -16.12 0.39
CA PHE A 275 5.96 -15.32 0.73
C PHE A 275 5.73 -14.66 2.09
N ASP A 276 6.79 -14.34 2.81
CA ASP A 276 6.69 -13.48 3.98
C ASP A 276 6.34 -12.05 3.54
N TYR A 277 5.28 -11.50 4.12
CA TYR A 277 4.74 -10.20 3.70
C TYR A 277 5.32 -9.05 4.52
N PHE A 278 6.06 -8.15 3.87
CA PHE A 278 6.63 -6.95 4.48
C PHE A 278 5.86 -5.70 4.03
N PHE A 279 5.39 -4.88 4.97
CA PHE A 279 4.58 -3.70 4.64
C PHE A 279 5.31 -2.69 3.74
N PHE A 280 6.62 -2.55 3.87
CA PHE A 280 7.42 -1.59 3.10
C PHE A 280 8.29 -2.24 2.02
N GLY A 281 8.57 -3.53 2.08
CA GLY A 281 9.43 -4.23 1.14
C GLY A 281 8.66 -5.08 0.16
N GLU A 282 8.57 -6.37 0.44
CA GLU A 282 7.88 -7.39 -0.33
C GLU A 282 6.37 -7.37 -0.05
N ASN A 283 5.73 -6.26 -0.41
CA ASN A 283 4.30 -6.04 -0.23
C ASN A 283 3.48 -6.44 -1.47
N CYS A 284 2.18 -6.10 -1.46
CA CYS A 284 1.29 -6.40 -2.58
C CYS A 284 1.82 -5.84 -3.91
N ALA A 285 2.31 -4.61 -3.93
CA ALA A 285 2.76 -3.97 -5.15
C ALA A 285 4.02 -4.64 -5.72
N TYR A 286 4.94 -5.04 -4.86
CA TYR A 286 6.15 -5.76 -5.25
C TYR A 286 5.83 -7.10 -5.92
N HIS A 287 5.00 -7.92 -5.27
CA HIS A 287 4.66 -9.25 -5.79
C HIS A 287 3.72 -9.21 -7.01
N ILE A 288 2.86 -8.20 -7.12
CA ILE A 288 2.10 -7.98 -8.36
C ILE A 288 3.03 -7.54 -9.50
N LEU A 289 4.03 -6.70 -9.22
CA LEU A 289 5.02 -6.31 -10.21
C LEU A 289 5.90 -7.50 -10.65
N SER A 290 6.20 -8.45 -9.74
CA SER A 290 6.94 -9.66 -10.07
C SER A 290 6.23 -10.56 -11.09
N LEU A 291 4.88 -10.61 -11.07
CA LEU A 291 4.12 -11.31 -12.11
C LEU A 291 4.26 -10.66 -13.48
N VAL A 292 4.31 -9.33 -13.54
CA VAL A 292 4.52 -8.60 -14.80
C VAL A 292 5.94 -8.85 -15.31
N GLU A 293 6.94 -8.86 -14.43
CA GLU A 293 8.32 -9.20 -14.79
C GLU A 293 8.46 -10.66 -15.25
N ALA A 294 7.69 -11.60 -14.67
CA ALA A 294 7.67 -12.99 -15.13
C ALA A 294 7.06 -13.14 -16.54
N ALA A 295 6.12 -12.27 -16.91
CA ALA A 295 5.58 -12.21 -18.26
C ALA A 295 6.62 -11.72 -19.30
N GLU A 296 7.46 -10.75 -18.89
CA GLU A 296 8.51 -10.12 -19.73
C GLU A 296 9.78 -9.88 -18.91
N PRO A 297 10.63 -10.91 -18.75
CA PRO A 297 11.83 -10.84 -17.90
C PRO A 297 12.87 -9.78 -18.32
N SER A 298 12.84 -9.31 -19.57
CA SER A 298 13.79 -8.30 -20.06
C SER A 298 13.60 -6.89 -19.46
N ILE A 299 12.46 -6.62 -18.79
CA ILE A 299 12.10 -5.26 -18.36
C ILE A 299 12.78 -4.83 -17.05
N HIS A 300 13.25 -5.74 -16.22
CA HIS A 300 13.96 -5.44 -14.96
C HIS A 300 13.18 -4.50 -14.00
N LEU A 301 11.90 -4.76 -13.78
CA LEU A 301 11.04 -3.90 -12.98
C LEU A 301 11.41 -3.91 -11.49
N LEU A 302 11.67 -5.08 -10.93
CA LEU A 302 11.93 -5.24 -9.50
C LEU A 302 13.30 -4.71 -9.08
N ASP A 303 14.26 -4.61 -9.99
CA ASP A 303 15.59 -4.07 -9.72
C ASP A 303 15.55 -2.58 -9.31
N ARG A 304 14.43 -1.90 -9.58
CA ARG A 304 14.17 -0.52 -9.18
C ARG A 304 13.81 -0.37 -7.70
N PHE A 305 13.46 -1.47 -7.02
CA PHE A 305 12.96 -1.48 -5.63
C PHE A 305 13.83 -2.33 -4.70
N PRO A 306 15.11 -1.96 -4.49
CA PRO A 306 16.03 -2.81 -3.73
C PRO A 306 15.81 -2.79 -2.22
N VAL A 307 15.09 -1.78 -1.66
CA VAL A 307 14.94 -1.57 -0.21
C VAL A 307 13.48 -1.53 0.22
N TYR A 308 12.65 -0.77 -0.50
CA TYR A 308 11.22 -0.63 -0.20
C TYR A 308 10.43 -0.38 -1.48
N THR A 309 9.13 -0.66 -1.42
CA THR A 309 8.23 -0.56 -2.57
C THR A 309 6.98 0.21 -2.16
N ILE A 310 6.77 1.34 -2.80
CA ILE A 310 5.54 2.11 -2.66
C ILE A 310 4.62 1.80 -3.84
N PRO A 311 3.34 1.48 -3.63
CA PRO A 311 2.45 1.05 -4.70
C PRO A 311 2.37 1.99 -5.91
N VAL A 312 2.36 3.30 -5.71
CA VAL A 312 2.31 4.27 -6.83
C VAL A 312 3.61 4.28 -7.64
N ASP A 313 4.76 3.99 -7.03
CA ASP A 313 6.04 3.94 -7.76
C ASP A 313 6.12 2.72 -8.68
N THR A 314 5.43 1.62 -8.34
CA THR A 314 5.34 0.47 -9.25
C THR A 314 4.57 0.83 -10.53
N ILE A 315 3.56 1.70 -10.45
CA ILE A 315 2.83 2.18 -11.63
C ILE A 315 3.71 3.12 -12.46
N ARG A 316 4.51 3.98 -11.80
CA ARG A 316 5.51 4.82 -12.51
C ARG A 316 6.52 3.97 -13.25
N ALA A 317 7.04 2.91 -12.60
CA ALA A 317 7.97 1.97 -13.23
C ALA A 317 7.38 1.30 -14.48
N LEU A 318 6.10 0.89 -14.42
CA LEU A 318 5.38 0.34 -15.57
C LEU A 318 5.20 1.38 -16.70
N ARG A 319 4.88 2.63 -16.36
CA ARG A 319 4.75 3.72 -17.34
C ARG A 319 6.08 4.02 -18.03
N GLU A 320 7.14 4.15 -17.26
CA GLU A 320 8.50 4.43 -17.77
C GLU A 320 9.04 3.28 -18.64
N SER A 321 8.59 2.07 -18.39
CA SER A 321 8.91 0.90 -19.23
C SER A 321 8.01 0.78 -20.47
N GLY A 322 7.11 1.75 -20.73
CA GLY A 322 6.22 1.75 -21.91
C GLY A 322 5.07 0.75 -21.83
N LEU A 323 4.86 0.10 -20.67
CA LEU A 323 3.82 -0.92 -20.49
C LEU A 323 2.44 -0.35 -20.23
N VAL A 324 2.31 0.93 -19.88
CA VAL A 324 1.00 1.54 -19.59
C VAL A 324 0.35 2.04 -20.86
N GLY A 325 -0.82 1.51 -21.18
CA GLY A 325 -1.70 1.94 -22.28
C GLY A 325 -2.80 2.90 -21.81
N GLU A 326 -4.06 2.50 -22.05
CA GLU A 326 -5.25 3.25 -21.64
C GLU A 326 -5.33 3.37 -20.10
N VAL A 327 -5.70 4.56 -19.61
CA VAL A 327 -5.90 4.81 -18.18
C VAL A 327 -7.32 5.31 -17.95
N VAL A 328 -8.04 4.63 -17.07
CA VAL A 328 -9.43 4.96 -16.73
C VAL A 328 -9.54 5.15 -15.21
N SER A 329 -10.33 6.15 -14.80
CA SER A 329 -10.67 6.33 -13.38
C SER A 329 -12.08 5.84 -13.09
N ARG A 330 -12.25 5.22 -11.92
CA ARG A 330 -13.54 4.86 -11.35
C ARG A 330 -13.69 5.59 -10.01
N PRO A 331 -14.38 6.75 -10.00
CA PRO A 331 -14.54 7.55 -8.79
C PRO A 331 -15.27 6.78 -7.68
N SER A 332 -14.87 7.05 -6.44
CA SER A 332 -15.56 6.54 -5.24
C SER A 332 -17.00 7.05 -5.16
N ARG A 333 -17.81 6.40 -4.36
CA ARG A 333 -19.18 6.84 -4.14
C ARG A 333 -19.24 8.24 -3.50
N SER A 334 -18.33 8.52 -2.57
CA SER A 334 -18.18 9.84 -1.98
C SER A 334 -17.83 10.91 -3.03
N THR A 335 -16.87 10.62 -3.91
CA THR A 335 -16.50 11.52 -5.02
C THR A 335 -17.69 11.76 -5.95
N LEU A 336 -18.43 10.71 -6.32
CA LEU A 336 -19.64 10.83 -7.14
C LEU A 336 -20.67 11.78 -6.50
N VAL A 337 -21.03 11.53 -5.25
CA VAL A 337 -22.02 12.34 -4.52
C VAL A 337 -21.57 13.80 -4.43
N ARG A 338 -20.33 14.06 -4.06
CA ARG A 338 -19.79 15.43 -3.94
C ARG A 338 -19.79 16.17 -5.27
N ARG A 339 -19.34 15.54 -6.37
CA ARG A 339 -19.27 16.16 -7.70
C ARG A 339 -20.68 16.39 -8.27
N LYS A 340 -21.58 15.40 -8.17
CA LYS A 340 -22.97 15.55 -8.57
C LYS A 340 -23.66 16.69 -7.79
N ARG A 341 -23.49 16.73 -6.44
CA ARG A 341 -24.06 17.79 -5.61
C ARG A 341 -23.49 19.18 -5.94
N ALA A 342 -22.20 19.27 -6.24
CA ALA A 342 -21.57 20.53 -6.66
C ALA A 342 -22.14 21.07 -7.98
N SER A 343 -22.56 20.19 -8.89
CA SER A 343 -23.19 20.55 -10.17
C SER A 343 -24.68 20.86 -10.06
N MET A 344 -25.31 20.67 -8.89
CA MET A 344 -26.71 20.97 -8.63
C MET A 344 -26.97 22.46 -8.56
N THR A 345 -28.12 22.89 -9.07
CA THR A 345 -28.71 24.19 -8.76
C THR A 345 -29.03 24.33 -7.27
N ALA A 346 -29.26 25.53 -6.79
CA ALA A 346 -29.63 25.75 -5.38
C ALA A 346 -30.92 25.00 -5.00
N GLY A 347 -31.89 24.94 -5.91
CA GLY A 347 -33.13 24.20 -5.71
C GLY A 347 -32.94 22.68 -5.64
N GLU A 348 -32.22 22.11 -6.59
CA GLU A 348 -31.90 20.67 -6.58
C GLU A 348 -31.11 20.27 -5.33
N ARG A 349 -30.14 21.10 -4.91
CA ARG A 349 -29.33 20.88 -3.70
C ARG A 349 -30.19 20.90 -2.44
N ALA A 350 -31.14 21.85 -2.33
CA ALA A 350 -32.06 21.91 -1.21
C ALA A 350 -32.94 20.66 -1.13
N TRP A 351 -33.43 20.15 -2.27
CA TRP A 351 -34.21 18.92 -2.33
C TRP A 351 -33.35 17.67 -2.02
N PHE A 352 -32.14 17.58 -2.54
CA PHE A 352 -31.21 16.51 -2.17
C PHE A 352 -31.01 16.47 -0.65
N ASP A 353 -30.68 17.62 -0.01
CA ASP A 353 -30.40 17.71 1.42
C ASP A 353 -31.65 17.39 2.27
N ARG A 354 -32.88 17.62 1.75
CA ARG A 354 -34.12 17.21 2.41
C ARG A 354 -34.40 15.72 2.29
N LEU A 355 -34.28 15.16 1.09
CA LEU A 355 -34.63 13.78 0.79
C LEU A 355 -33.70 12.77 1.47
N ILE A 356 -32.43 13.05 1.62
CA ILE A 356 -31.50 12.17 2.38
C ILE A 356 -31.84 12.11 3.87
N ARG A 357 -32.45 13.19 4.41
CA ARG A 357 -32.94 13.23 5.81
C ARG A 357 -34.30 12.57 5.93
N ASN A 358 -35.22 12.94 5.08
CA ASN A 358 -36.63 12.51 5.17
C ASN A 358 -37.22 12.18 3.76
N PRO A 359 -37.27 10.90 3.35
CA PRO A 359 -37.85 10.50 2.07
C PRO A 359 -39.34 10.78 1.92
N THR A 360 -40.11 11.07 2.99
CA THR A 360 -41.53 11.42 2.85
C THR A 360 -41.74 12.73 2.07
N ASP A 361 -40.69 13.57 1.98
CA ASP A 361 -40.68 14.80 1.19
C ASP A 361 -40.76 14.56 -0.34
N LEU A 362 -40.65 13.29 -0.79
CA LEU A 362 -40.98 12.88 -2.18
C LEU A 362 -42.38 13.25 -2.61
N LEU A 363 -43.31 13.32 -1.66
CA LEU A 363 -44.72 13.68 -1.89
C LEU A 363 -44.96 15.19 -1.96
N ALA A 364 -43.98 16.00 -1.60
CA ALA A 364 -44.09 17.45 -1.59
C ALA A 364 -44.32 18.00 -3.01
N GLU A 365 -45.31 18.89 -3.14
CA GLU A 365 -45.66 19.50 -4.43
C GLU A 365 -44.47 20.19 -5.10
N GLY A 366 -43.64 20.88 -4.32
CA GLY A 366 -42.45 21.56 -4.83
C GLY A 366 -41.36 20.61 -5.40
N PHE A 367 -41.26 19.38 -4.90
CA PHE A 367 -40.36 18.38 -5.50
C PHE A 367 -40.96 17.85 -6.81
N ARG A 368 -42.23 17.54 -6.81
CA ARG A 368 -42.96 17.04 -7.99
C ARG A 368 -43.06 18.09 -9.12
N ALA A 369 -42.96 19.35 -8.79
CA ALA A 369 -42.96 20.46 -9.74
C ALA A 369 -41.59 20.63 -10.46
N LEU A 370 -40.51 19.98 -10.00
CA LEU A 370 -39.25 19.99 -10.73
C LEU A 370 -39.38 19.26 -12.07
N PRO A 371 -38.64 19.67 -13.09
CA PRO A 371 -38.50 18.88 -14.33
C PRO A 371 -38.11 17.42 -14.04
N PRO A 372 -38.67 16.43 -14.77
CA PRO A 372 -38.42 15.00 -14.48
C PRO A 372 -36.94 14.59 -14.50
N ASP A 373 -36.11 15.19 -15.36
CA ASP A 373 -34.67 14.97 -15.42
C ASP A 373 -33.95 15.49 -14.18
N GLN A 374 -34.38 16.61 -13.61
CA GLN A 374 -33.87 17.16 -12.36
C GLN A 374 -34.28 16.28 -11.17
N GLN A 375 -35.55 15.81 -11.14
CA GLN A 375 -35.97 14.84 -10.13
C GLN A 375 -35.12 13.59 -10.19
N ALA A 376 -34.90 13.02 -11.40
CA ALA A 376 -34.08 11.84 -11.59
C ALA A 376 -32.66 12.04 -11.06
N PHE A 377 -32.03 13.17 -11.38
CA PHE A 377 -30.67 13.50 -10.94
C PHE A 377 -30.55 13.62 -9.41
N VAL A 378 -31.51 14.30 -8.79
CA VAL A 378 -31.56 14.42 -7.31
C VAL A 378 -31.73 13.06 -6.65
N LEU A 379 -32.69 12.23 -7.17
CA LEU A 379 -32.96 10.90 -6.61
C LEU A 379 -31.78 9.94 -6.75
N GLU A 380 -31.11 9.92 -7.91
CA GLU A 380 -29.91 9.09 -8.10
C GLU A 380 -28.77 9.50 -7.17
N THR A 381 -28.54 10.81 -7.02
CA THR A 381 -27.52 11.30 -6.09
C THR A 381 -27.86 10.99 -4.63
N ALA A 382 -29.15 11.10 -4.26
CA ALA A 382 -29.62 10.74 -2.92
C ALA A 382 -29.47 9.23 -2.65
N SER A 383 -29.76 8.38 -3.66
CA SER A 383 -29.51 6.94 -3.59
C SER A 383 -28.02 6.63 -3.38
N ASP A 384 -27.12 7.25 -4.16
CA ASP A 384 -25.68 7.08 -4.00
C ASP A 384 -25.21 7.45 -2.57
N TYR A 385 -25.72 8.56 -2.02
CA TYR A 385 -25.42 8.99 -0.65
C TYR A 385 -25.91 7.98 0.40
N LEU A 386 -27.16 7.52 0.29
CA LEU A 386 -27.76 6.60 1.25
C LEU A 386 -27.08 5.22 1.22
N LEU A 387 -26.66 4.75 0.04
CA LEU A 387 -25.88 3.52 -0.11
C LEU A 387 -24.48 3.64 0.50
N GLN A 388 -23.84 4.81 0.38
CA GLN A 388 -22.54 5.07 1.01
C GLN A 388 -22.60 4.94 2.55
N HIS A 389 -23.74 5.31 3.16
CA HIS A 389 -23.92 5.32 4.61
C HIS A 389 -24.60 4.05 5.14
N SER A 390 -25.07 3.14 4.28
CA SER A 390 -25.64 1.87 4.69
C SER A 390 -24.56 0.90 5.16
N ALA A 391 -24.83 0.15 6.23
CA ALA A 391 -23.91 -0.86 6.73
C ALA A 391 -23.71 -1.98 5.70
N VAL A 392 -22.46 -2.44 5.56
CA VAL A 392 -22.12 -3.59 4.71
C VAL A 392 -22.70 -4.86 5.34
N GLY A 393 -23.50 -5.60 4.57
CA GLY A 393 -24.22 -6.77 5.10
C GLY A 393 -25.40 -6.42 6.02
N GLY A 394 -25.81 -5.14 6.02
CA GLY A 394 -26.74 -4.55 6.94
C GLY A 394 -28.02 -5.34 7.14
N GLU A 395 -28.46 -5.41 8.40
CA GLU A 395 -29.72 -6.00 8.84
C GLU A 395 -30.93 -5.38 8.09
N GLU A 396 -32.02 -6.10 7.99
CA GLU A 396 -33.24 -5.61 7.32
C GLU A 396 -33.76 -4.27 7.87
N GLY A 397 -33.36 -3.87 9.07
CA GLY A 397 -33.71 -2.62 9.76
C GLY A 397 -32.80 -1.43 9.51
N ASP A 398 -31.76 -1.51 8.66
CA ASP A 398 -30.86 -0.38 8.38
C ASP A 398 -31.66 0.84 7.86
N PRO A 399 -31.67 1.97 8.60
CA PRO A 399 -32.46 3.15 8.24
C PRO A 399 -32.05 3.76 6.90
N PHE A 400 -30.80 3.64 6.49
CA PHE A 400 -30.32 4.14 5.20
C PHE A 400 -30.85 3.28 4.04
N ARG A 401 -30.91 1.95 4.21
CA ARG A 401 -31.49 1.03 3.21
C ARG A 401 -32.99 1.22 3.05
N ILE A 402 -33.72 1.46 4.17
CA ILE A 402 -35.15 1.75 4.12
C ILE A 402 -35.41 3.04 3.34
N LYS A 403 -34.66 4.11 3.65
CA LYS A 403 -34.74 5.38 2.93
C LYS A 403 -34.41 5.22 1.45
N ASN A 404 -33.33 4.48 1.14
CA ASN A 404 -32.92 4.24 -0.23
C ASN A 404 -33.98 3.49 -1.05
N ARG A 405 -34.69 2.52 -0.46
CA ARG A 405 -35.78 1.83 -1.14
C ARG A 405 -36.88 2.78 -1.58
N ALA A 406 -37.25 3.74 -0.75
CA ALA A 406 -38.26 4.77 -1.10
C ALA A 406 -37.75 5.66 -2.26
N ILE A 407 -36.49 6.09 -2.21
CA ILE A 407 -35.86 6.88 -3.28
C ILE A 407 -35.84 6.10 -4.60
N LEU A 408 -35.42 4.83 -4.58
CA LEU A 408 -35.37 3.99 -5.77
C LEU A 408 -36.76 3.71 -6.35
N SER A 409 -37.79 3.54 -5.48
CA SER A 409 -39.16 3.38 -5.93
C SER A 409 -39.62 4.62 -6.71
N ALA A 410 -39.42 5.82 -6.13
CA ALA A 410 -39.76 7.07 -6.80
C ALA A 410 -38.96 7.28 -8.11
N ARG A 411 -37.68 6.90 -8.12
CA ARG A 411 -36.84 6.97 -9.33
C ARG A 411 -37.37 6.05 -10.44
N SER A 412 -37.86 4.86 -10.11
CA SER A 412 -38.36 3.90 -11.08
C SER A 412 -39.64 4.36 -11.80
N GLU A 413 -40.41 5.26 -11.18
CA GLU A 413 -41.61 5.85 -11.75
C GLU A 413 -41.27 6.88 -12.85
N LEU A 414 -40.08 7.50 -12.78
CA LEU A 414 -39.60 8.47 -13.73
C LEU A 414 -38.97 7.75 -14.94
N LYS A 415 -39.67 7.76 -16.09
CA LYS A 415 -39.20 7.12 -17.34
C LYS A 415 -38.29 8.04 -18.16
N VAL A 416 -37.36 8.72 -17.49
CA VAL A 416 -36.41 9.65 -18.12
C VAL A 416 -34.98 9.30 -17.70
N ALA A 417 -34.03 9.56 -18.60
CA ALA A 417 -32.61 9.50 -18.27
C ALA A 417 -32.23 10.67 -17.36
N SER A 418 -31.34 10.43 -16.44
CA SER A 418 -30.70 11.49 -15.66
C SER A 418 -29.69 12.23 -16.53
N ARG A 419 -29.45 13.51 -16.25
CA ARG A 419 -28.36 14.22 -16.91
C ARG A 419 -27.02 13.64 -16.53
N GLU A 420 -26.14 13.48 -17.51
CA GLU A 420 -24.75 13.07 -17.28
C GLU A 420 -23.92 14.27 -16.84
N VAL A 421 -23.07 14.05 -15.85
CA VAL A 421 -22.12 15.04 -15.34
C VAL A 421 -20.73 14.42 -15.35
N PRO A 422 -19.73 15.10 -15.93
CA PRO A 422 -18.36 14.64 -15.86
C PRO A 422 -17.92 14.56 -14.39
N ILE A 423 -17.45 13.39 -13.97
CA ILE A 423 -16.98 13.17 -12.60
C ILE A 423 -15.45 13.08 -12.59
N GLU A 424 -14.82 14.16 -12.17
CA GLU A 424 -13.39 14.15 -11.94
C GLU A 424 -13.08 13.42 -10.62
N PRO A 425 -12.09 12.50 -10.62
CA PRO A 425 -11.61 11.85 -9.42
C PRO A 425 -11.17 12.86 -8.36
N TYR A 426 -11.29 12.50 -7.09
CA TYR A 426 -10.80 13.32 -5.98
C TYR A 426 -9.27 13.32 -5.96
N VAL A 427 -8.66 12.14 -6.09
CA VAL A 427 -7.21 12.00 -6.28
C VAL A 427 -6.92 12.04 -7.78
N LYS A 428 -6.13 13.02 -8.24
CA LYS A 428 -5.65 13.08 -9.62
C LYS A 428 -4.78 11.86 -9.93
N GLN A 429 -4.59 11.56 -11.21
CA GLN A 429 -3.88 10.38 -11.68
C GLN A 429 -2.55 10.15 -10.93
N PRO A 430 -2.41 9.04 -10.17
CA PRO A 430 -1.35 8.87 -9.16
C PRO A 430 0.07 8.88 -9.72
N ASP A 431 0.28 8.24 -10.85
CA ASP A 431 1.61 8.13 -11.49
C ASP A 431 2.11 9.44 -12.13
N LEU A 432 1.23 10.46 -12.26
CA LEU A 432 1.60 11.81 -12.68
C LEU A 432 1.99 12.72 -11.50
N GLY A 433 1.92 12.24 -10.27
CA GLY A 433 2.44 12.92 -9.09
C GLY A 433 3.98 12.91 -9.04
N HIS A 434 4.56 13.66 -8.10
CA HIS A 434 6.00 13.64 -7.85
C HIS A 434 6.48 12.27 -7.32
N GLY A 435 7.78 11.99 -7.33
CA GLY A 435 8.36 10.79 -6.72
C GLY A 435 8.09 10.73 -5.21
N THR A 436 7.98 9.52 -4.64
CA THR A 436 7.63 9.38 -3.22
C THR A 436 8.79 9.67 -2.28
N SER A 437 10.01 9.49 -2.73
CA SER A 437 11.22 9.87 -2.00
C SER A 437 11.59 11.32 -2.27
N ARG A 438 12.22 11.96 -1.28
CA ARG A 438 12.64 13.38 -1.41
C ARG A 438 14.01 13.59 -0.81
N ILE A 439 14.83 14.38 -1.49
CA ILE A 439 16.04 14.99 -0.96
C ILE A 439 15.91 16.51 -1.05
N ASP A 440 16.18 17.18 0.04
CA ASP A 440 16.26 18.64 0.11
C ASP A 440 17.69 19.03 0.42
N VAL A 441 18.22 20.00 -0.32
CA VAL A 441 19.49 20.64 -0.03
C VAL A 441 19.22 22.12 0.19
N GLY A 442 19.75 22.66 1.28
CA GLY A 442 19.43 24.02 1.63
C GLY A 442 20.40 24.68 2.61
N SER A 443 20.15 25.93 2.88
CA SER A 443 20.87 26.74 3.85
C SER A 443 19.91 27.61 4.62
N GLY A 444 20.38 28.16 5.74
CA GLY A 444 19.56 29.02 6.57
C GLY A 444 20.25 29.55 7.78
N TRP A 445 19.47 30.12 8.67
CA TRP A 445 19.93 30.69 9.94
C TRP A 445 19.07 30.20 11.09
N ARG A 446 19.72 29.79 12.16
CA ARG A 446 19.08 29.50 13.44
C ARG A 446 19.71 30.34 14.54
N ASN A 447 18.94 31.27 15.13
CA ASN A 447 19.41 32.17 16.18
C ASN A 447 20.75 32.85 15.79
N ASN A 448 20.82 33.46 14.62
CA ASN A 448 22.03 34.12 14.04
C ASN A 448 23.21 33.17 13.74
N ARG A 449 23.01 31.86 13.72
CA ARG A 449 24.00 30.85 13.30
C ARG A 449 23.63 30.35 11.93
N ALA A 450 24.48 30.64 10.93
CA ALA A 450 24.31 30.10 9.58
C ALA A 450 24.59 28.61 9.55
N PHE A 451 23.82 27.90 8.73
CA PHE A 451 24.01 26.47 8.48
C PHE A 451 23.71 26.14 7.01
N GLU A 452 24.26 25.03 6.55
CA GLU A 452 23.80 24.26 5.41
C GLU A 452 23.25 22.93 5.90
N GLY A 453 22.33 22.33 5.11
CA GLY A 453 21.69 21.09 5.50
C GLY A 453 21.20 20.24 4.35
N ILE A 454 21.06 18.97 4.65
CA ILE A 454 20.44 17.97 3.78
C ILE A 454 19.31 17.32 4.55
N HIS A 455 18.16 17.21 3.91
CA HIS A 455 17.01 16.48 4.43
C HIS A 455 16.62 15.38 3.44
N VAL A 456 16.50 14.16 3.93
CA VAL A 456 16.09 12.99 3.15
C VAL A 456 14.82 12.41 3.77
N ARG A 457 13.82 12.14 2.94
CA ARG A 457 12.60 11.42 3.29
C ARG A 457 12.47 10.19 2.39
N ALA A 458 12.35 9.00 2.98
CA ALA A 458 12.20 7.78 2.21
C ALA A 458 10.81 7.70 1.55
N ALA A 459 9.72 8.02 2.28
CA ALA A 459 8.34 8.08 1.78
C ALA A 459 7.52 9.05 2.64
N TYR A 460 6.48 9.65 2.19
CA TYR A 460 5.70 9.53 0.99
C TYR A 460 5.39 10.95 0.45
N HIS A 461 4.70 11.79 1.27
CA HIS A 461 4.19 13.11 0.92
C HIS A 461 4.01 13.99 2.16
N ASP A 462 4.27 15.32 2.08
CA ASP A 462 3.93 16.25 3.15
C ASP A 462 2.88 17.31 2.68
N LEU A 463 2.27 18.02 3.64
CA LEU A 463 1.19 18.97 3.36
C LEU A 463 1.56 20.08 2.38
N LEU A 464 2.84 20.43 2.27
CA LEU A 464 3.33 21.46 1.34
C LEU A 464 3.77 20.87 0.00
N ASP A 465 3.97 19.56 -0.13
CA ASP A 465 4.37 18.93 -1.39
C ASP A 465 3.30 19.12 -2.49
N PRO A 466 3.65 18.98 -3.78
CA PRO A 466 2.68 19.05 -4.87
C PRO A 466 1.61 17.96 -4.74
N GLU A 467 0.33 18.32 -4.65
CA GLU A 467 -0.78 17.39 -4.42
C GLU A 467 -1.12 16.42 -5.56
N PRO A 468 -0.92 16.77 -6.88
CA PRO A 468 -1.31 15.83 -7.92
C PRO A 468 -0.77 14.43 -7.69
N GLY A 469 -1.66 13.43 -7.75
CA GLY A 469 -1.32 12.02 -7.54
C GLY A 469 -1.37 11.54 -6.09
N TYR A 470 -1.56 12.43 -5.12
CA TYR A 470 -1.62 12.11 -3.70
C TYR A 470 -3.00 12.44 -3.12
N THR A 471 -3.31 11.83 -1.96
CA THR A 471 -4.52 12.20 -1.22
C THR A 471 -4.41 13.65 -0.77
N PRO A 472 -5.31 14.54 -1.20
CA PRO A 472 -5.27 15.94 -0.79
C PRO A 472 -5.32 16.11 0.73
N ASP A 473 -4.68 17.15 1.23
CA ASP A 473 -4.67 17.54 2.64
C ASP A 473 -4.16 16.45 3.61
N ALA A 474 -3.38 15.51 3.09
CA ALA A 474 -2.78 14.44 3.85
C ALA A 474 -1.26 14.57 3.85
N GLN A 475 -0.65 14.18 4.97
CA GLN A 475 0.78 14.01 5.11
C GLN A 475 1.07 12.62 5.60
N ILE A 476 2.02 11.96 4.97
CA ILE A 476 2.59 10.69 5.43
C ILE A 476 4.09 10.78 5.19
N GLU A 477 4.85 11.10 6.21
CA GLU A 477 6.30 11.02 6.16
C GLU A 477 6.77 9.78 6.92
N VAL A 478 7.54 8.95 6.23
CA VAL A 478 8.16 7.75 6.80
C VAL A 478 9.66 7.83 6.62
N MET A 479 10.40 7.56 7.69
CA MET A 479 11.86 7.56 7.72
C MET A 479 12.46 8.85 7.14
N SER A 480 12.13 9.98 7.77
CA SER A 480 12.61 11.32 7.40
C SER A 480 13.76 11.72 8.33
N ILE A 481 14.88 12.15 7.75
CA ILE A 481 16.07 12.58 8.50
C ILE A 481 16.66 13.86 7.92
N ALA A 482 16.92 14.84 8.78
CA ALA A 482 17.58 16.10 8.44
C ALA A 482 18.91 16.23 9.17
N PHE A 483 19.95 16.55 8.41
CA PHE A 483 21.28 16.88 8.92
C PHE A 483 21.57 18.35 8.66
N ARG A 484 22.23 19.01 9.63
CA ARG A 484 22.71 20.38 9.49
C ARG A 484 24.17 20.49 9.95
N HIS A 485 24.93 21.28 9.22
CA HIS A 485 26.27 21.72 9.61
C HIS A 485 26.23 23.21 9.93
N TYR A 486 26.50 23.57 11.18
CA TYR A 486 26.53 24.93 11.67
C TYR A 486 27.96 25.51 11.57
N HIS A 487 28.14 26.62 10.83
CA HIS A 487 29.45 27.23 10.62
C HIS A 487 30.09 27.70 11.92
N HIS A 488 29.29 28.21 12.84
CA HIS A 488 29.78 28.58 14.18
C HIS A 488 30.16 27.31 14.96
N GLN A 489 31.44 27.17 15.29
CA GLN A 489 32.04 26.00 15.94
C GLN A 489 32.11 24.71 15.05
N SER A 490 31.83 24.81 13.76
CA SER A 490 31.89 23.69 12.80
C SER A 490 31.22 22.39 13.34
N GLN A 491 29.95 22.49 13.71
CA GLN A 491 29.20 21.39 14.32
C GLN A 491 28.21 20.77 13.35
N ALA A 492 28.36 19.48 13.08
CA ALA A 492 27.34 18.67 12.39
C ALA A 492 26.35 18.07 13.39
N ARG A 493 25.05 18.11 13.07
CA ARG A 493 23.96 17.61 13.93
C ARG A 493 22.89 16.93 13.10
N VAL A 494 22.27 15.89 13.68
CA VAL A 494 20.96 15.42 13.25
C VAL A 494 19.95 16.43 13.76
N GLU A 495 19.36 17.20 12.88
CA GLU A 495 18.39 18.23 13.24
C GLU A 495 17.01 17.66 13.56
N ARG A 496 16.57 16.70 12.74
CA ARG A 496 15.32 16.00 12.90
C ARG A 496 15.46 14.55 12.39
N PHE A 497 14.85 13.64 13.10
CA PHE A 497 14.62 12.28 12.66
C PHE A 497 13.17 11.91 12.99
N SER A 498 12.38 11.58 11.99
CA SER A 498 10.98 11.15 12.12
C SER A 498 10.80 9.79 11.48
N PRO A 499 10.74 8.71 12.27
CA PRO A 499 10.30 7.41 11.77
C PRO A 499 8.91 7.48 11.15
N ILE A 500 8.00 8.25 11.76
CA ILE A 500 6.63 8.44 11.28
C ILE A 500 6.09 9.82 11.66
N ASN A 501 5.50 10.51 10.70
CA ASN A 501 4.81 11.79 10.89
C ASN A 501 3.60 11.84 9.94
N ILE A 502 2.41 11.64 10.48
CA ILE A 502 1.17 11.56 9.73
C ILE A 502 0.24 12.68 10.16
N VAL A 503 -0.36 13.35 9.18
CA VAL A 503 -1.43 14.34 9.38
C VAL A 503 -2.53 14.06 8.37
N SER A 504 -3.75 13.94 8.82
CA SER A 504 -4.94 13.83 7.99
C SER A 504 -5.85 15.02 8.27
N LEU A 505 -5.89 15.98 7.36
CA LEU A 505 -6.87 17.04 7.39
C LEU A 505 -8.09 16.56 6.61
N ALA A 506 -9.23 16.48 7.28
CA ALA A 506 -10.50 16.09 6.68
C ALA A 506 -11.46 17.28 6.74
N PRO A 507 -11.53 18.14 5.70
CA PRO A 507 -12.44 19.26 5.71
C PRO A 507 -13.90 18.80 5.89
N MET A 508 -14.53 19.29 6.94
CA MET A 508 -15.93 19.00 7.27
C MET A 508 -16.86 19.80 6.38
N ASP A 509 -17.90 19.14 5.90
CA ASP A 509 -18.99 19.77 5.15
C ASP A 509 -20.36 19.18 5.60
N SER A 510 -21.43 19.57 4.91
CA SER A 510 -22.77 19.07 5.22
C SER A 510 -22.98 17.57 4.96
N LEU A 511 -22.03 16.90 4.28
CA LEU A 511 -22.10 15.48 3.93
C LEU A 511 -21.15 14.61 4.75
N SER A 512 -20.08 15.21 5.32
CA SER A 512 -19.03 14.47 6.03
C SER A 512 -18.56 15.24 7.27
N HIS A 513 -18.48 14.55 8.39
CA HIS A 513 -18.02 15.06 9.69
C HIS A 513 -16.86 14.22 10.22
N VAL A 514 -16.00 13.73 9.32
CA VAL A 514 -14.84 12.93 9.68
C VAL A 514 -13.82 13.82 10.42
N PRO A 515 -13.35 13.43 11.61
CA PRO A 515 -12.37 14.22 12.34
C PRO A 515 -11.00 14.21 11.65
N SER A 516 -10.30 15.33 11.74
CA SER A 516 -8.89 15.42 11.41
C SER A 516 -8.06 14.82 12.55
N TRP A 517 -6.89 14.22 12.21
CA TRP A 517 -6.02 13.64 13.23
C TRP A 517 -4.55 13.75 12.82
N LYS A 518 -3.65 13.65 13.80
CA LYS A 518 -2.21 13.61 13.56
C LYS A 518 -1.46 12.73 14.55
N VAL A 519 -0.35 12.18 14.10
CA VAL A 519 0.62 11.41 14.91
C VAL A 519 2.02 11.78 14.45
N ASN A 520 2.91 12.09 15.40
CA ASN A 520 4.33 12.29 15.11
C ASN A 520 5.17 11.59 16.16
N LEU A 521 6.09 10.74 15.72
CA LEU A 521 7.10 10.12 16.56
C LEU A 521 8.46 10.46 15.98
N GLY A 522 9.41 10.86 16.84
CA GLY A 522 10.73 11.16 16.34
C GLY A 522 11.64 11.88 17.35
N MET A 523 12.64 12.55 16.81
CA MET A 523 13.61 13.38 17.53
C MET A 523 13.81 14.68 16.77
N GLN A 524 13.91 15.77 17.48
CA GLN A 524 14.26 17.09 16.92
C GLN A 524 15.27 17.80 17.83
N THR A 525 16.09 18.64 17.22
CA THR A 525 17.01 19.51 17.97
C THR A 525 16.23 20.71 18.51
N VAL A 526 16.39 21.02 19.78
CA VAL A 526 15.74 22.15 20.48
C VAL A 526 16.75 22.98 21.23
N ARG A 527 16.39 24.24 21.49
CA ARG A 527 17.08 25.12 22.44
C ARG A 527 16.31 25.14 23.75
N TYR A 528 16.98 24.79 24.85
CA TYR A 528 16.35 24.77 26.17
C TYR A 528 17.40 24.84 27.30
N ASN A 529 17.14 25.61 28.38
CA ASN A 529 17.97 25.73 29.59
C ASN A 529 19.47 25.86 29.32
N GLY A 530 19.86 26.82 28.46
CA GLY A 530 21.27 27.07 28.13
C GLY A 530 21.86 26.13 27.06
N CYS A 531 21.23 25.03 26.78
CA CYS A 531 21.62 24.15 25.68
C CYS A 531 21.08 24.67 24.35
N ALA A 532 21.96 25.00 23.41
CA ALA A 532 21.60 25.61 22.15
C ALA A 532 21.12 24.59 21.09
N LEU A 533 21.61 23.35 21.12
CA LEU A 533 21.35 22.30 20.13
C LEU A 533 21.18 20.94 20.85
N CYS A 534 20.13 20.79 21.63
CA CYS A 534 19.84 19.56 22.36
C CYS A 534 18.91 18.63 21.59
N ALA A 535 19.25 17.34 21.59
CA ALA A 535 18.35 16.32 21.10
C ALA A 535 17.12 16.19 22.01
N ASN A 536 15.94 16.18 21.43
CA ASN A 536 14.65 16.04 22.10
C ASN A 536 13.81 14.99 21.38
N GLY A 537 13.56 13.87 22.03
CA GLY A 537 12.59 12.87 21.59
C GLY A 537 11.18 13.44 21.71
N VAL A 538 10.34 13.17 20.72
CA VAL A 538 8.96 13.68 20.61
C VAL A 538 8.01 12.54 20.30
N ALA A 539 6.92 12.48 21.05
CA ALA A 539 5.72 11.72 20.72
C ALA A 539 4.53 12.67 20.82
N ASN A 540 3.89 12.97 19.68
CA ASN A 540 2.75 13.89 19.61
C ASN A 540 1.57 13.20 18.93
N VAL A 541 0.39 13.37 19.50
CA VAL A 541 -0.88 12.92 18.94
C VAL A 541 -1.90 14.05 19.03
N GLY A 542 -2.79 14.13 18.05
CA GLY A 542 -3.83 15.16 18.06
C GLY A 542 -5.08 14.71 17.31
N ALA A 543 -6.21 15.24 17.75
CA ALA A 543 -7.49 15.13 17.08
C ALA A 543 -8.11 16.52 16.90
N GLY A 544 -8.84 16.71 15.80
CA GLY A 544 -9.32 18.03 15.47
C GLY A 544 -10.32 18.08 14.33
N ALA A 545 -10.48 19.26 13.77
CA ALA A 545 -11.38 19.54 12.67
C ALA A 545 -10.69 20.40 11.62
N ALA A 546 -11.15 20.29 10.38
CA ALA A 546 -10.75 21.17 9.29
C ALA A 546 -11.99 21.70 8.54
N ALA A 547 -11.85 22.85 7.89
CA ALA A 547 -12.88 23.46 7.05
C ALA A 547 -12.21 24.01 5.78
N GLU A 548 -12.88 23.87 4.65
CA GLU A 548 -12.41 24.39 3.36
C GLU A 548 -13.15 25.64 2.97
N THR A 549 -12.43 26.61 2.40
CA THR A 549 -12.96 27.81 1.78
C THR A 549 -12.34 28.03 0.40
N GLN A 550 -12.92 28.96 -0.37
CA GLN A 550 -12.44 29.35 -1.69
C GLN A 550 -12.40 30.87 -1.78
N LEU A 551 -11.64 31.52 -0.86
CA LEU A 551 -11.45 32.98 -0.86
C LEU A 551 -10.44 33.39 -1.93
N PHE A 552 -9.36 32.64 -2.09
CA PHE A 552 -8.41 32.75 -3.21
C PHE A 552 -8.67 31.61 -4.20
N LYS A 553 -7.85 30.56 -4.16
CA LYS A 553 -8.08 29.37 -4.95
C LYS A 553 -8.67 28.23 -4.11
N ARG A 554 -8.04 27.92 -3.00
CA ARG A 554 -8.49 26.91 -2.02
C ARG A 554 -7.72 27.07 -0.73
N GLU A 555 -8.43 27.19 0.38
CA GLU A 555 -7.85 27.26 1.72
C GLU A 555 -8.48 26.20 2.62
N VAL A 556 -7.64 25.51 3.39
CA VAL A 556 -8.05 24.56 4.43
C VAL A 556 -7.59 25.10 5.77
N TYR A 557 -8.53 25.52 6.61
CA TYR A 557 -8.31 25.89 7.99
C TYR A 557 -8.43 24.66 8.87
N PHE A 558 -7.56 24.54 9.87
CA PHE A 558 -7.58 23.40 10.77
C PHE A 558 -7.32 23.80 12.22
N ALA A 559 -7.86 23.00 13.14
CA ALA A 559 -7.59 23.10 14.56
C ALA A 559 -7.44 21.72 15.17
N PHE A 560 -6.44 21.54 16.05
CA PHE A 560 -6.17 20.30 16.79
C PHE A 560 -6.13 20.56 18.29
N ALA A 561 -6.70 19.66 19.07
CA ALA A 561 -6.33 19.42 20.46
C ALA A 561 -5.24 18.35 20.46
N GLU A 562 -4.17 18.55 21.25
CA GLU A 562 -2.96 17.75 21.19
C GLU A 562 -2.48 17.30 22.57
N ALA A 563 -1.85 16.13 22.58
CA ALA A 563 -0.99 15.67 23.68
C ALA A 563 0.43 15.42 23.16
N GLU A 564 1.43 15.86 23.91
CA GLU A 564 2.83 15.71 23.55
C GLU A 564 3.66 15.26 24.76
N ALA A 565 4.49 14.24 24.52
CA ALA A 565 5.52 13.79 25.44
C ALA A 565 6.90 14.05 24.82
N ASN A 566 7.80 14.61 25.62
CA ASN A 566 9.17 14.88 25.20
C ASN A 566 10.17 14.20 26.16
N TYR A 567 11.32 13.81 25.61
CA TYR A 567 12.44 13.29 26.37
C TYR A 567 13.74 13.95 25.93
N SER A 568 14.44 14.62 26.86
CA SER A 568 15.72 15.29 26.58
C SER A 568 16.60 15.35 27.81
N ARG A 569 17.92 15.30 27.60
CA ARG A 569 18.88 15.58 28.66
C ARG A 569 18.93 17.04 29.09
N ALA A 570 18.32 17.94 28.32
CA ALA A 570 18.20 19.36 28.64
C ALA A 570 17.14 19.65 29.70
N TYR A 571 16.23 18.72 29.95
CA TYR A 571 15.21 18.84 30.99
C TYR A 571 15.77 18.38 32.34
N GLU A 572 15.37 19.04 33.41
CA GLU A 572 15.78 18.68 34.77
C GLU A 572 15.33 17.25 35.13
N GLU A 573 14.05 16.93 34.84
CA GLU A 573 13.48 15.60 35.04
C GLU A 573 13.65 14.67 33.80
N ARG A 574 14.42 15.11 32.78
CA ARG A 574 14.65 14.40 31.50
C ARG A 574 13.41 14.17 30.64
N HIS A 575 12.23 14.42 31.14
CA HIS A 575 10.97 14.29 30.39
C HIS A 575 10.02 15.43 30.73
N ARG A 576 9.08 15.63 29.85
CA ARG A 576 7.91 16.46 30.09
C ARG A 576 6.72 15.93 29.28
N VAL A 577 5.52 16.02 29.86
CA VAL A 577 4.27 15.63 29.20
C VAL A 577 3.25 16.74 29.39
N GLY A 578 2.56 17.08 28.33
CA GLY A 578 1.59 18.14 28.33
C GLY A 578 0.58 18.02 27.21
N GLY A 579 -0.25 19.03 27.11
CA GLY A 579 -1.26 19.16 26.07
C GLY A 579 -1.55 20.61 25.72
N GLY A 580 -2.25 20.80 24.65
CA GLY A 580 -2.59 22.12 24.15
C GLY A 580 -3.33 22.06 22.82
N GLY A 581 -3.07 23.05 21.98
CA GLY A 581 -3.73 23.08 20.66
C GLY A 581 -2.89 23.75 19.58
N THR A 582 -3.20 23.37 18.35
CA THR A 582 -2.67 24.00 17.12
C THR A 582 -3.83 24.51 16.29
N VAL A 583 -3.68 25.68 15.73
CA VAL A 583 -4.54 26.21 14.67
C VAL A 583 -3.68 26.56 13.45
N GLY A 584 -4.23 26.42 12.26
CA GLY A 584 -3.48 26.73 11.06
C GLY A 584 -4.33 26.80 9.81
N MET A 585 -3.65 27.13 8.72
CA MET A 585 -4.20 27.29 7.39
C MET A 585 -3.22 26.71 6.38
N LEU A 586 -3.72 25.95 5.44
CA LEU A 586 -3.04 25.50 4.24
C LEU A 586 -3.74 26.19 3.06
N ALA A 587 -3.01 26.85 2.18
CA ALA A 587 -3.59 27.62 1.08
C ALA A 587 -2.90 27.32 -0.26
N ASP A 588 -3.69 26.94 -1.26
CA ASP A 588 -3.27 26.91 -2.66
C ASP A 588 -3.44 28.32 -3.26
N VAL A 589 -2.36 29.08 -3.33
CA VAL A 589 -2.38 30.42 -3.93
C VAL A 589 -2.51 30.33 -5.44
N THR A 590 -1.78 29.40 -6.04
CA THR A 590 -1.86 29.01 -7.46
C THR A 590 -1.67 27.50 -7.60
N ASP A 591 -1.72 26.94 -8.82
CA ASP A 591 -1.39 25.53 -9.08
C ASP A 591 0.05 25.15 -8.68
N ARG A 592 0.94 26.14 -8.62
CA ARG A 592 2.36 25.93 -8.33
C ARG A 592 2.81 26.48 -6.97
N TRP A 593 2.01 27.33 -6.33
CA TRP A 593 2.39 28.00 -5.10
C TRP A 593 1.45 27.65 -3.96
N LYS A 594 2.00 27.05 -2.93
CA LYS A 594 1.29 26.62 -1.71
C LYS A 594 1.91 27.28 -0.49
N LEU A 595 1.07 27.68 0.46
CA LEU A 595 1.43 28.29 1.73
C LEU A 595 0.85 27.48 2.89
N MET A 596 1.56 27.44 4.00
CA MET A 596 1.07 26.92 5.27
C MET A 596 1.44 27.86 6.40
N LEU A 597 0.48 28.15 7.25
CA LEU A 597 0.66 28.91 8.48
C LEU A 597 0.10 28.08 9.63
N SER A 598 0.81 27.99 10.74
CA SER A 598 0.26 27.40 11.96
C SER A 598 0.83 28.01 13.22
N GLY A 599 0.02 28.04 14.28
CA GLY A 599 0.42 28.45 15.63
C GLY A 599 -0.01 27.39 16.63
N SER A 600 0.88 27.01 17.56
CA SER A 600 0.62 26.02 18.59
C SER A 600 0.96 26.59 19.96
N TYR A 601 0.16 26.24 20.95
CA TYR A 601 0.45 26.48 22.36
C TYR A 601 0.27 25.17 23.11
N LEU A 602 1.35 24.75 23.81
CA LEU A 602 1.38 23.54 24.61
C LEU A 602 1.83 23.87 26.03
N ARG A 603 1.13 23.35 27.02
CA ARG A 603 1.48 23.46 28.43
C ARG A 603 1.87 22.09 28.97
N TYR A 604 3.10 21.97 29.45
CA TYR A 604 3.60 20.76 30.07
C TYR A 604 3.36 20.81 31.58
N ALA A 605 2.59 19.85 32.08
CA ALA A 605 2.17 19.78 33.46
C ALA A 605 2.89 18.68 34.27
N LEU A 606 3.46 17.68 33.59
CA LEU A 606 4.19 16.56 34.16
C LEU A 606 5.65 16.62 33.73
N GLY A 607 6.57 16.29 34.65
CA GLY A 607 8.01 16.43 34.47
C GLY A 607 8.42 17.92 34.47
N ASP A 608 9.27 18.29 33.54
CA ASP A 608 9.75 19.68 33.38
C ASP A 608 8.62 20.61 32.94
N LYS A 609 8.05 21.33 33.91
CA LYS A 609 6.89 22.20 33.71
C LYS A 609 7.28 23.44 32.93
N SER A 610 6.64 23.63 31.78
CA SER A 610 6.90 24.76 30.88
C SER A 610 5.74 24.99 29.93
N ASP A 611 5.67 26.19 29.40
CA ASP A 611 4.81 26.52 28.27
C ASP A 611 5.68 26.52 27.01
N ASP A 612 5.10 26.18 25.87
CA ASP A 612 5.80 26.09 24.58
C ASP A 612 4.92 26.71 23.49
N PHE A 613 5.38 27.83 22.96
CA PHE A 613 4.68 28.57 21.93
C PHE A 613 5.42 28.46 20.61
N ARG A 614 4.72 28.01 19.56
CA ARG A 614 5.32 27.69 18.27
C ARG A 614 4.58 28.39 17.13
N TRP A 615 5.36 28.90 16.16
CA TRP A 615 4.87 29.37 14.88
C TRP A 615 5.57 28.64 13.75
N PHE A 616 4.82 28.33 12.72
CA PHE A 616 5.34 27.81 11.47
C PHE A 616 4.79 28.61 10.29
N VAL A 617 5.67 28.99 9.39
CA VAL A 617 5.33 29.59 8.09
C VAL A 617 6.11 28.82 7.04
N GLY A 618 5.40 28.17 6.14
CA GLY A 618 5.99 27.41 5.03
C GLY A 618 5.46 27.92 3.69
N SER A 619 6.35 28.09 2.74
CA SER A 619 6.03 28.47 1.36
C SER A 619 6.75 27.52 0.42
N ARG A 620 6.01 26.95 -0.53
CA ARG A 620 6.58 26.06 -1.55
C ARG A 620 6.13 26.48 -2.94
N TYR A 621 7.09 26.56 -3.86
CA TYR A 621 6.86 26.84 -5.27
C TYR A 621 7.33 25.67 -6.14
N THR A 622 6.40 25.06 -6.90
CA THR A 622 6.67 23.90 -7.78
C THR A 622 7.29 24.39 -9.09
N LEU A 623 8.50 23.94 -9.39
CA LEU A 623 9.20 24.21 -10.65
C LEU A 623 8.75 23.25 -11.75
N SER A 624 8.73 21.94 -11.43
CA SER A 624 8.28 20.85 -12.29
C SER A 624 7.70 19.71 -11.44
N GLN A 625 7.32 18.61 -12.05
CA GLN A 625 6.78 17.44 -11.34
C GLN A 625 7.67 17.02 -10.15
N ASN A 626 8.99 16.96 -10.35
CA ASN A 626 9.94 16.44 -9.37
C ASN A 626 10.89 17.49 -8.78
N TRP A 627 10.59 18.79 -8.96
CA TRP A 627 11.43 19.85 -8.41
C TRP A 627 10.59 20.97 -7.80
N ALA A 628 10.99 21.43 -6.61
CA ALA A 628 10.37 22.56 -5.93
C ALA A 628 11.39 23.41 -5.17
N LEU A 629 11.03 24.66 -4.91
CA LEU A 629 11.70 25.55 -3.98
C LEU A 629 10.86 25.65 -2.72
N ARG A 630 11.50 25.64 -1.55
CA ARG A 630 10.81 25.74 -0.26
C ARG A 630 11.50 26.74 0.65
N VAL A 631 10.70 27.53 1.34
CA VAL A 631 11.12 28.45 2.40
C VAL A 631 10.30 28.13 3.63
N GLU A 632 10.97 27.97 4.76
CA GLU A 632 10.34 27.73 6.05
C GLU A 632 10.85 28.69 7.10
N TYR A 633 9.95 29.19 7.93
CA TYR A 633 10.25 29.87 9.16
C TYR A 633 9.62 29.11 10.32
N ASN A 634 10.45 28.70 11.26
CA ASN A 634 10.05 28.06 12.50
C ASN A 634 10.42 28.95 13.68
N HIS A 635 9.46 29.21 14.54
CA HIS A 635 9.66 29.86 15.81
C HIS A 635 9.18 28.97 16.94
N ARG A 636 10.00 28.82 17.97
CA ARG A 636 9.64 28.09 19.18
C ARG A 636 10.24 28.78 20.39
N ASP A 637 9.42 29.48 21.18
CA ASP A 637 9.86 30.31 22.32
C ASP A 637 10.96 31.29 21.91
N HIS A 638 12.22 30.97 22.22
CA HIS A 638 13.39 31.76 21.92
C HIS A 638 14.26 31.18 20.80
N ASP A 639 13.72 30.24 20.04
CA ASP A 639 14.42 29.56 18.95
C ASP A 639 13.80 29.92 17.60
N ASN A 640 14.58 30.63 16.78
CA ASN A 640 14.16 31.09 15.45
C ASN A 640 14.98 30.39 14.39
N ASP A 641 14.32 29.85 13.40
CA ASP A 641 14.91 29.04 12.33
C ASP A 641 14.32 29.44 10.97
N VAL A 642 15.16 29.84 10.02
CA VAL A 642 14.78 30.10 8.63
C VAL A 642 15.57 29.19 7.72
N VAL A 643 14.89 28.49 6.83
CA VAL A 643 15.47 27.54 5.87
C VAL A 643 15.03 27.86 4.45
N PHE A 644 15.97 27.88 3.54
CA PHE A 644 15.75 27.93 2.10
C PHE A 644 16.26 26.61 1.52
N SER A 645 15.44 25.90 0.77
CA SER A 645 15.83 24.61 0.19
C SER A 645 15.33 24.42 -1.23
N VAL A 646 16.11 23.64 -1.98
CA VAL A 646 15.72 23.04 -3.25
C VAL A 646 15.36 21.61 -2.99
N GLN A 647 14.20 21.19 -3.44
CA GLN A 647 13.66 19.86 -3.25
C GLN A 647 13.69 19.08 -4.56
N ALA A 648 14.22 17.85 -4.51
CA ALA A 648 14.17 16.88 -5.60
C ALA A 648 13.39 15.65 -5.14
N PHE A 649 12.40 15.24 -5.94
CA PHE A 649 11.58 14.06 -5.70
C PHE A 649 11.97 12.95 -6.68
N PHE A 650 12.01 11.68 -6.21
CA PHE A 650 12.42 10.54 -7.03
C PHE A 650 11.77 9.22 -6.58
#